data_df4a2eebf5e56e0c642a82f6ba9ed196
#
_entry.id   df4a2eebf5e56e0c642a82f6ba9ed196
#
_cell.length_a   1.000
_cell.length_b   1.000
_cell.length_c   1.000
_cell.angle_alpha   90.00
_cell.angle_beta   90.00
_cell.angle_gamma   90.00
#
_symmetry.space_group_name_H-M   'P 1'
#
loop_
_entity.id
_entity.type
_entity.pdbx_description
1 polymer ?
#
loop_
_entity_poly.entity_id
_entity_poly.type
_entity_poly.pdbx_seq_one_letter_code
_entity_poly.pdbx_strand_id
1 'polypeptide(L)'
;QFAVNPADGRLIVIEMNPRVSRSSALASKATGFPIAKVAAKLAVGYTLDELANDITDGATPASFEPTIDYVVTKIPRFAFEKFPGADATLTTAMKSVGEVMAIGRTFAESVQKALRSMETGLSGFDDIALEGLGAGDDKNVIRAAVSKPTPDRLLKVAQAMRLGFDVEQIYASCRIDPWFLTQIQEIIAEEQRVKAHGLPKSAEQLRALKAMGFSDQRLAKLAGLTELDVRALRAALDVHPAYKRIDTCAAEFSAPTAYMYSTYESGLFVSDTGKPDGKPGCESRPTDAQKVIILGGGPNRIGQGIEFDYCCCHACFALTAAGFETIMINCNPETVSTDYDTSDRLYFEPLTAEDVLEIVAIEQSKGTLKGVIVQFGGQTPLKLAAALEEAGVPILGTSPDAIDLAEDRDRFKELIVKLGLKQPQSGIARSPGEARAVADGIGYPVVIRPSYVLGGRAMEIVHDGSEIDRYVTRLSATLDRPSELVVSDKRPLLIDRYLTDAVEVDVDCLADGRDTYVCGIMEHIEEAGIHSGDSACSLPPYSLNAATLAELDRQTRELALALKVVGLMNVQFAIKDGDVYVLEVNPRASRTVPFVAKVIGKPIAAIAAEVMAGKPLAAFALKPPTFKHVAVKEAVFPFARFPGVDPILGPEMRSTGEVMGIDSDFAMAFVKSQLGSGQVLPMDGTVFISVKDSDKDRVVAPVRELEAMGFKIIATRGTKRHLEANGIACEAINKVLEGRPHIVDAMKNGDVHLVFNTTEGAKALADSKDIRRTALLHHIPYYTTVAGAVAVTRAIRALKAGTLQVAPLQSFVNHPS
;
A
#
# COMPACT_ATOMS: atom_id res chain seq x y z
N GLN A 1 15.01 -12.67 21.33
CA GLN A 1 15.10 -13.64 20.22
C GLN A 1 16.02 -14.79 20.61
N PHE A 2 15.55 -16.00 20.32
CA PHE A 2 16.30 -17.22 20.64
C PHE A 2 16.57 -18.04 19.38
N ALA A 3 17.66 -18.79 19.38
CA ALA A 3 17.89 -19.90 18.47
C ALA A 3 17.80 -21.21 19.25
N VAL A 4 17.20 -22.23 18.63
CA VAL A 4 17.12 -23.59 19.19
C VAL A 4 17.98 -24.48 18.33
N ASN A 5 18.93 -25.22 18.93
CA ASN A 5 19.66 -26.24 18.23
C ASN A 5 18.77 -27.47 18.01
N PRO A 6 18.44 -27.86 16.78
CA PRO A 6 17.52 -28.97 16.55
C PRO A 6 18.10 -30.35 16.95
N ALA A 7 19.41 -30.46 17.13
CA ALA A 7 20.05 -31.72 17.49
C ALA A 7 19.92 -32.07 19.00
N ASP A 8 19.91 -31.09 19.86
CA ASP A 8 19.95 -31.27 21.33
C ASP A 8 18.97 -30.41 22.12
N GLY A 9 18.21 -29.54 21.44
CA GLY A 9 17.23 -28.60 22.02
C GLY A 9 17.86 -27.44 22.79
N ARG A 10 19.16 -27.22 22.70
CA ARG A 10 19.83 -26.11 23.41
C ARG A 10 19.35 -24.77 22.95
N LEU A 11 18.92 -23.92 23.87
CA LEU A 11 18.50 -22.54 23.66
C LEU A 11 19.70 -21.59 23.70
N ILE A 12 19.79 -20.72 22.70
CA ILE A 12 20.81 -19.67 22.63
C ILE A 12 20.09 -18.33 22.50
N VAL A 13 20.40 -17.39 23.39
CA VAL A 13 19.93 -16.00 23.26
C VAL A 13 20.67 -15.32 22.13
N ILE A 14 19.94 -14.77 21.17
CA ILE A 14 20.51 -14.00 20.05
C ILE A 14 20.54 -12.52 20.41
N GLU A 15 19.38 -11.96 20.77
CA GLU A 15 19.25 -10.58 21.22
C GLU A 15 18.03 -10.37 22.12
N MET A 16 18.06 -9.31 22.91
CA MET A 16 16.93 -8.87 23.73
C MET A 16 16.64 -7.41 23.43
N ASN A 17 15.37 -7.10 23.17
CA ASN A 17 14.91 -5.75 22.89
C ASN A 17 13.99 -5.28 24.04
N PRO A 18 14.45 -4.50 25.02
CA PRO A 18 13.62 -4.01 26.13
C PRO A 18 12.72 -2.85 25.69
N ARG A 19 11.92 -3.10 24.70
CA ARG A 19 10.99 -2.15 24.05
C ARG A 19 9.90 -2.91 23.31
N VAL A 20 8.83 -2.20 22.92
CA VAL A 20 7.84 -2.74 21.96
C VAL A 20 8.51 -2.99 20.61
N SER A 21 8.22 -4.12 20.01
CA SER A 21 8.73 -4.55 18.71
C SER A 21 7.58 -4.84 17.75
N ARG A 22 7.88 -5.04 16.45
CA ARG A 22 6.88 -5.48 15.47
C ARG A 22 6.24 -6.82 15.86
N SER A 23 7.04 -7.72 16.46
CA SER A 23 6.54 -9.00 16.98
C SER A 23 5.58 -8.83 18.15
N SER A 24 5.65 -7.74 18.92
CA SER A 24 4.69 -7.44 19.99
C SER A 24 3.29 -7.15 19.41
N ALA A 25 3.21 -6.41 18.30
CA ALA A 25 1.95 -6.16 17.60
C ALA A 25 1.34 -7.49 17.11
N LEU A 26 2.14 -8.32 16.42
CA LEU A 26 1.73 -9.64 15.98
C LEU A 26 1.23 -10.52 17.15
N ALA A 27 2.01 -10.58 18.26
CA ALA A 27 1.65 -11.39 19.42
C ALA A 27 0.33 -10.90 20.05
N SER A 28 0.11 -9.59 20.14
CA SER A 28 -1.16 -9.02 20.61
C SER A 28 -2.35 -9.48 19.78
N LYS A 29 -2.23 -9.41 18.43
CA LYS A 29 -3.29 -9.88 17.52
C LYS A 29 -3.45 -11.40 17.57
N ALA A 30 -2.33 -12.14 17.66
CA ALA A 30 -2.35 -13.60 17.68
C ALA A 30 -2.99 -14.17 18.94
N THR A 31 -2.82 -13.52 20.09
CA THR A 31 -3.33 -14.01 21.38
C THR A 31 -4.58 -13.27 21.87
N GLY A 32 -4.90 -12.11 21.27
CA GLY A 32 -5.89 -11.18 21.78
C GLY A 32 -5.40 -10.35 23.00
N PHE A 33 -4.23 -10.66 23.56
CA PHE A 33 -3.70 -9.95 24.74
C PHE A 33 -3.12 -8.58 24.36
N PRO A 34 -3.60 -7.45 24.94
CA PRO A 34 -3.25 -6.09 24.50
C PRO A 34 -1.90 -5.64 25.07
N ILE A 35 -0.78 -6.18 24.57
CA ILE A 35 0.59 -5.97 25.10
C ILE A 35 0.92 -4.48 25.25
N ALA A 36 0.65 -3.64 24.24
CA ALA A 36 1.00 -2.23 24.29
C ALA A 36 0.19 -1.45 25.34
N LYS A 37 -1.10 -1.75 25.47
CA LYS A 37 -1.99 -1.16 26.49
C LYS A 37 -1.55 -1.53 27.90
N VAL A 38 -1.23 -2.80 28.11
CA VAL A 38 -0.69 -3.29 29.42
C VAL A 38 0.68 -2.65 29.70
N ALA A 39 1.60 -2.64 28.72
CA ALA A 39 2.92 -2.04 28.87
C ALA A 39 2.85 -0.54 29.23
N ALA A 40 1.90 0.21 28.64
CA ALA A 40 1.70 1.63 28.97
C ALA A 40 1.25 1.81 30.43
N LYS A 41 0.37 0.96 30.94
CA LYS A 41 -0.07 0.98 32.36
C LYS A 41 1.08 0.61 33.30
N LEU A 42 1.87 -0.41 32.95
CA LEU A 42 3.08 -0.79 33.73
C LEU A 42 4.08 0.37 33.80
N ALA A 43 4.26 1.13 32.71
CA ALA A 43 5.17 2.27 32.66
C ALA A 43 4.80 3.41 33.63
N VAL A 44 3.53 3.51 34.03
CA VAL A 44 3.04 4.50 35.01
C VAL A 44 2.86 3.92 36.42
N GLY A 45 3.33 2.67 36.66
CA GLY A 45 3.47 2.10 38.01
C GLY A 45 2.50 1.00 38.42
N TYR A 46 1.58 0.59 37.54
CA TYR A 46 0.77 -0.61 37.79
C TYR A 46 1.63 -1.89 37.75
N THR A 47 1.18 -2.94 38.39
CA THR A 47 1.75 -4.30 38.30
C THR A 47 0.84 -5.21 37.47
N LEU A 48 1.38 -6.35 37.00
CA LEU A 48 0.61 -7.28 36.12
C LEU A 48 -0.59 -7.92 36.86
N ASP A 49 -0.49 -8.11 38.15
CA ASP A 49 -1.54 -8.67 38.98
C ASP A 49 -2.66 -7.67 39.34
N GLU A 50 -2.35 -6.38 39.28
CA GLU A 50 -3.34 -5.29 39.41
C GLU A 50 -4.17 -5.04 38.17
N LEU A 51 -3.71 -5.51 37.00
CA LEU A 51 -4.37 -5.29 35.72
C LEU A 51 -5.21 -6.49 35.31
N ALA A 52 -6.44 -6.23 34.92
CA ALA A 52 -7.32 -7.23 34.34
C ALA A 52 -7.03 -7.43 32.82
N ASN A 53 -7.30 -8.63 32.33
CA ASN A 53 -7.28 -8.92 30.90
C ASN A 53 -8.64 -8.55 30.30
N ASP A 54 -8.68 -7.56 29.43
CA ASP A 54 -9.90 -7.06 28.80
C ASP A 54 -10.60 -8.12 27.92
N ILE A 55 -9.85 -9.03 27.30
CA ILE A 55 -10.41 -10.08 26.41
C ILE A 55 -11.32 -11.03 27.18
N THR A 56 -10.97 -11.33 28.44
CA THR A 56 -11.76 -12.21 29.30
C THR A 56 -12.73 -11.45 30.23
N ASP A 57 -12.96 -10.14 29.93
CA ASP A 57 -13.76 -9.24 30.77
C ASP A 57 -13.32 -9.26 32.26
N GLY A 58 -12.00 -9.35 32.46
CA GLY A 58 -11.40 -9.36 33.79
C GLY A 58 -11.44 -10.71 34.52
N ALA A 59 -11.91 -11.79 33.91
CA ALA A 59 -11.87 -13.12 34.50
C ALA A 59 -10.46 -13.63 34.79
N THR A 60 -9.49 -13.15 34.01
CA THR A 60 -8.05 -13.41 34.23
C THR A 60 -7.29 -12.10 34.45
N PRO A 61 -6.24 -12.08 35.31
CA PRO A 61 -5.33 -10.95 35.43
C PRO A 61 -4.39 -10.89 34.21
N ALA A 62 -3.74 -9.74 34.01
CA ALA A 62 -2.72 -9.57 32.96
C ALA A 62 -1.47 -10.43 33.19
N SER A 63 -1.27 -10.95 34.38
CA SER A 63 -0.22 -11.93 34.73
C SER A 63 -0.51 -13.36 34.25
N PHE A 64 -1.72 -13.64 33.77
CA PHE A 64 -2.07 -14.94 33.20
C PHE A 64 -1.38 -15.13 31.84
N GLU A 65 -0.64 -16.24 31.69
CA GLU A 65 0.04 -16.51 30.41
C GLU A 65 -0.97 -16.88 29.33
N PRO A 66 -0.91 -16.24 28.13
CA PRO A 66 -1.78 -16.59 27.04
C PRO A 66 -1.60 -18.05 26.62
N THR A 67 -2.73 -18.76 26.49
CA THR A 67 -2.81 -20.12 25.99
C THR A 67 -3.74 -20.13 24.77
N ILE A 68 -3.31 -20.74 23.66
CA ILE A 68 -4.09 -20.75 22.42
C ILE A 68 -4.32 -22.18 21.94
N ASP A 69 -5.48 -22.45 21.34
CA ASP A 69 -5.90 -23.73 20.76
C ASP A 69 -6.04 -23.66 19.21
N TYR A 70 -5.40 -22.67 18.59
CA TYR A 70 -5.35 -22.43 17.17
C TYR A 70 -3.91 -22.16 16.71
N VAL A 71 -3.68 -22.14 15.41
CA VAL A 71 -2.37 -21.87 14.81
C VAL A 71 -2.42 -20.52 14.11
N VAL A 72 -1.40 -19.72 14.35
CA VAL A 72 -1.23 -18.41 13.69
C VAL A 72 -0.02 -18.46 12.78
N THR A 73 -0.23 -18.17 11.50
CA THR A 73 0.83 -18.05 10.50
C THR A 73 0.99 -16.60 10.06
N LYS A 74 2.23 -16.10 10.12
CA LYS A 74 2.60 -14.79 9.60
C LYS A 74 3.48 -14.97 8.37
N ILE A 75 3.19 -14.23 7.27
CA ILE A 75 4.03 -14.18 6.07
C ILE A 75 4.41 -12.72 5.80
N PRO A 76 5.72 -12.40 5.68
CA PRO A 76 6.17 -11.05 5.32
C PRO A 76 5.76 -10.68 3.88
N ARG A 77 5.37 -9.44 3.66
CA ARG A 77 5.11 -8.88 2.33
C ARG A 77 6.35 -8.12 1.85
N PHE A 78 6.83 -8.47 0.68
CA PHE A 78 7.96 -7.82 0.01
C PHE A 78 7.46 -7.01 -1.18
N ALA A 79 8.26 -6.04 -1.63
CA ALA A 79 7.94 -5.17 -2.76
C ALA A 79 9.12 -5.10 -3.77
N PHE A 80 9.82 -6.22 -3.98
CA PHE A 80 10.94 -6.27 -4.93
C PHE A 80 10.51 -5.91 -6.35
N GLU A 81 9.26 -6.16 -6.70
CA GLU A 81 8.65 -5.77 -7.97
C GLU A 81 8.67 -4.26 -8.22
N LYS A 82 8.80 -3.46 -7.15
CA LYS A 82 8.91 -1.98 -7.22
C LYS A 82 10.35 -1.49 -7.35
N PHE A 83 11.32 -2.36 -7.12
CA PHE A 83 12.75 -2.03 -7.09
C PHE A 83 13.55 -2.91 -8.06
N PRO A 84 13.45 -2.68 -9.38
CA PRO A 84 14.19 -3.44 -10.38
C PRO A 84 15.70 -3.41 -10.09
N GLY A 85 16.33 -4.58 -10.14
CA GLY A 85 17.77 -4.74 -9.84
C GLY A 85 18.11 -4.88 -8.36
N ALA A 86 17.14 -4.88 -7.45
CA ALA A 86 17.35 -5.24 -6.06
C ALA A 86 17.62 -6.74 -5.93
N ASP A 87 18.59 -7.12 -5.07
CA ASP A 87 18.80 -8.53 -4.73
C ASP A 87 17.66 -9.04 -3.84
N ALA A 88 16.84 -9.94 -4.38
CA ALA A 88 15.74 -10.58 -3.68
C ALA A 88 16.17 -11.67 -2.68
N THR A 89 17.46 -11.95 -2.54
CA THR A 89 17.97 -12.89 -1.54
C THR A 89 17.71 -12.35 -0.14
N LEU A 90 17.01 -13.10 0.68
CA LEU A 90 16.71 -12.73 2.07
C LEU A 90 17.95 -12.99 2.94
N THR A 91 18.25 -12.03 3.81
CA THR A 91 19.41 -12.04 4.71
C THR A 91 18.97 -11.61 6.12
N THR A 92 19.91 -11.27 6.97
CA THR A 92 19.64 -10.68 8.30
C THR A 92 19.11 -9.26 8.24
N ALA A 93 19.27 -8.56 7.09
CA ALA A 93 18.70 -7.23 6.88
C ALA A 93 17.20 -7.32 6.55
N MET A 94 16.40 -6.49 7.20
CA MET A 94 14.96 -6.43 6.94
C MET A 94 14.67 -5.81 5.57
N LYS A 95 14.01 -6.57 4.68
CA LYS A 95 13.60 -6.14 3.34
C LYS A 95 12.07 -6.09 3.16
N SER A 96 11.30 -6.62 4.12
CA SER A 96 9.83 -6.57 4.06
C SER A 96 9.29 -5.16 4.25
N VAL A 97 8.13 -4.89 3.65
CA VAL A 97 7.41 -3.61 3.74
C VAL A 97 6.11 -3.72 4.54
N GLY A 98 5.63 -4.94 4.76
CA GLY A 98 4.45 -5.26 5.53
C GLY A 98 4.39 -6.75 5.83
N GLU A 99 3.29 -7.20 6.39
CA GLU A 99 3.03 -8.61 6.68
C GLU A 99 1.55 -8.93 6.72
N VAL A 100 1.23 -10.20 6.53
CA VAL A 100 -0.10 -10.76 6.79
C VAL A 100 -0.04 -11.71 7.96
N MET A 101 -1.17 -11.84 8.64
CA MET A 101 -1.41 -12.89 9.62
C MET A 101 -2.68 -13.65 9.22
N ALA A 102 -2.69 -14.94 9.47
CA ALA A 102 -3.89 -15.76 9.33
C ALA A 102 -3.98 -16.77 10.46
N ILE A 103 -5.21 -17.07 10.85
CA ILE A 103 -5.54 -17.93 11.99
C ILE A 103 -6.35 -19.12 11.48
N GLY A 104 -6.03 -20.31 11.96
CA GLY A 104 -6.74 -21.55 11.65
C GLY A 104 -6.54 -22.58 12.74
N ARG A 105 -7.26 -23.69 12.71
CA ARG A 105 -7.09 -24.79 13.67
C ARG A 105 -5.81 -25.60 13.43
N THR A 106 -5.30 -25.56 12.21
CA THR A 106 -4.09 -26.28 11.79
C THR A 106 -3.13 -25.37 11.07
N PHE A 107 -1.86 -25.79 10.97
CA PHE A 107 -0.88 -25.07 10.17
C PHE A 107 -1.29 -25.04 8.66
N ALA A 108 -1.81 -26.15 8.14
CA ALA A 108 -2.27 -26.21 6.75
C ALA A 108 -3.36 -25.17 6.46
N GLU A 109 -4.35 -25.01 7.34
CA GLU A 109 -5.39 -24.01 7.23
C GLU A 109 -4.83 -22.59 7.29
N SER A 110 -4.02 -22.29 8.33
CA SER A 110 -3.51 -20.95 8.55
C SER A 110 -2.52 -20.49 7.47
N VAL A 111 -1.62 -21.37 6.98
CA VAL A 111 -0.64 -21.02 5.94
C VAL A 111 -1.31 -20.76 4.59
N GLN A 112 -2.33 -21.54 4.21
CA GLN A 112 -3.06 -21.31 2.97
C GLN A 112 -3.91 -20.04 3.02
N LYS A 113 -4.52 -19.73 4.16
CA LYS A 113 -5.17 -18.43 4.41
C LYS A 113 -4.15 -17.26 4.30
N ALA A 114 -2.97 -17.39 4.92
CA ALA A 114 -1.94 -16.37 4.84
C ALA A 114 -1.47 -16.12 3.40
N LEU A 115 -1.27 -17.19 2.61
CA LEU A 115 -0.88 -17.05 1.20
C LEU A 115 -1.91 -16.27 0.38
N ARG A 116 -3.22 -16.56 0.53
CA ARG A 116 -4.25 -15.82 -0.22
C ARG A 116 -4.48 -14.39 0.30
N SER A 117 -4.02 -14.08 1.51
CA SER A 117 -4.06 -12.73 2.09
C SER A 117 -2.93 -11.81 1.60
N MET A 118 -1.91 -12.34 0.90
CA MET A 118 -0.71 -11.60 0.52
C MET A 118 -0.94 -10.49 -0.53
N GLU A 119 -2.11 -10.41 -1.15
CA GLU A 119 -2.38 -9.48 -2.26
C GLU A 119 -1.38 -9.62 -3.43
N THR A 120 -1.00 -10.86 -3.72
CA THR A 120 -0.11 -11.25 -4.83
C THR A 120 -0.79 -12.13 -5.86
N GLY A 121 -2.12 -12.27 -5.79
CA GLY A 121 -2.94 -13.10 -6.68
C GLY A 121 -2.87 -14.60 -6.39
N LEU A 122 -2.27 -14.99 -5.24
CA LEU A 122 -2.24 -16.39 -4.81
C LEU A 122 -3.60 -16.84 -4.28
N SER A 123 -3.96 -18.07 -4.60
CA SER A 123 -5.14 -18.74 -4.06
C SER A 123 -4.82 -19.81 -3.00
N GLY A 124 -3.54 -20.00 -2.71
CA GLY A 124 -2.93 -20.98 -1.82
C GLY A 124 -1.50 -21.27 -2.28
N PHE A 125 -1.07 -22.52 -2.21
CA PHE A 125 0.19 -22.96 -2.82
C PHE A 125 0.02 -23.09 -4.35
N ASP A 126 -0.11 -21.98 -5.06
CA ASP A 126 -0.23 -21.98 -6.52
C ASP A 126 1.01 -22.58 -7.21
N ASP A 127 0.79 -23.17 -8.40
CA ASP A 127 1.88 -23.68 -9.24
C ASP A 127 2.75 -22.51 -9.74
N ILE A 128 4.08 -22.68 -9.72
CA ILE A 128 5.04 -21.70 -10.24
C ILE A 128 6.00 -22.38 -11.22
N ALA A 129 6.49 -21.61 -12.20
CA ALA A 129 7.56 -22.03 -13.07
C ALA A 129 8.92 -21.93 -12.35
N LEU A 130 9.81 -22.92 -12.55
CA LEU A 130 11.20 -22.85 -12.11
C LEU A 130 12.06 -22.53 -13.33
N GLU A 131 12.84 -21.46 -13.24
CA GLU A 131 13.73 -21.03 -14.31
C GLU A 131 14.79 -22.08 -14.58
N GLY A 132 14.99 -22.44 -15.85
CA GLY A 132 15.94 -23.46 -16.28
C GLY A 132 15.42 -24.91 -16.23
N LEU A 133 14.18 -25.15 -15.80
CA LEU A 133 13.58 -26.49 -15.84
C LEU A 133 13.38 -26.94 -17.30
N GLY A 134 13.76 -28.20 -17.59
CA GLY A 134 13.68 -28.76 -18.94
C GLY A 134 14.93 -28.53 -19.80
N ALA A 135 15.96 -27.86 -19.28
CA ALA A 135 17.22 -27.60 -19.99
C ALA A 135 18.28 -28.73 -19.84
N GLY A 136 17.95 -29.81 -19.13
CA GLY A 136 18.79 -31.05 -19.06
C GLY A 136 19.11 -31.51 -17.65
N ASP A 137 19.41 -30.64 -16.68
CA ASP A 137 19.71 -31.06 -15.29
C ASP A 137 18.64 -30.53 -14.31
N ASP A 138 17.44 -31.01 -14.47
CA ASP A 138 16.28 -30.57 -13.69
C ASP A 138 16.45 -30.77 -12.17
N LYS A 139 17.16 -31.83 -11.74
CA LYS A 139 17.38 -32.06 -10.31
C LYS A 139 18.21 -30.97 -9.65
N ASN A 140 19.26 -30.50 -10.33
CA ASN A 140 20.09 -29.42 -9.80
C ASN A 140 19.38 -28.06 -9.90
N VAL A 141 18.56 -27.84 -10.94
CA VAL A 141 17.70 -26.64 -11.05
C VAL A 141 16.75 -26.55 -9.84
N ILE A 142 16.04 -27.65 -9.51
CA ILE A 142 15.13 -27.69 -8.37
C ILE A 142 15.87 -27.47 -7.05
N ARG A 143 17.02 -28.14 -6.83
CA ARG A 143 17.83 -27.95 -5.62
C ARG A 143 18.29 -26.49 -5.46
N ALA A 144 18.77 -25.88 -6.53
CA ALA A 144 19.19 -24.48 -6.54
C ALA A 144 18.02 -23.53 -6.20
N ALA A 145 16.85 -23.78 -6.78
CA ALA A 145 15.65 -22.97 -6.53
C ALA A 145 15.21 -23.01 -5.06
N VAL A 146 15.20 -24.18 -4.42
CA VAL A 146 14.76 -24.29 -3.00
C VAL A 146 15.86 -23.91 -2.01
N SER A 147 17.14 -23.94 -2.38
CA SER A 147 18.25 -23.57 -1.51
C SER A 147 18.33 -22.05 -1.30
N LYS A 148 17.99 -21.26 -2.33
CA LYS A 148 18.08 -19.80 -2.27
C LYS A 148 16.93 -19.21 -1.44
N PRO A 149 17.22 -18.45 -0.36
CA PRO A 149 16.19 -17.85 0.47
C PRO A 149 15.58 -16.61 -0.24
N THR A 150 14.51 -16.82 -0.98
CA THR A 150 13.77 -15.78 -1.71
C THR A 150 12.35 -15.67 -1.16
N PRO A 151 11.59 -14.56 -1.41
CA PRO A 151 10.21 -14.38 -0.95
C PRO A 151 9.25 -15.50 -1.34
N ASP A 152 9.47 -16.11 -2.50
CA ASP A 152 8.65 -17.19 -3.07
C ASP A 152 9.15 -18.61 -2.71
N ARG A 153 10.10 -18.72 -1.78
CA ARG A 153 10.74 -20.00 -1.44
C ARG A 153 9.76 -21.09 -1.03
N LEU A 154 8.70 -20.75 -0.27
CA LEU A 154 7.68 -21.73 0.11
C LEU A 154 6.92 -22.29 -1.11
N LEU A 155 6.65 -21.46 -2.12
CA LEU A 155 6.05 -21.91 -3.38
C LEU A 155 7.02 -22.80 -4.17
N LYS A 156 8.33 -22.49 -4.16
CA LYS A 156 9.38 -23.33 -4.76
C LYS A 156 9.47 -24.70 -4.08
N VAL A 157 9.35 -24.75 -2.76
CA VAL A 157 9.29 -26.01 -1.99
C VAL A 157 8.08 -26.84 -2.44
N ALA A 158 6.88 -26.24 -2.48
CA ALA A 158 5.69 -26.92 -2.94
C ALA A 158 5.82 -27.41 -4.39
N GLN A 159 6.43 -26.61 -5.25
CA GLN A 159 6.68 -27.00 -6.65
C GLN A 159 7.68 -28.14 -6.78
N ALA A 160 8.72 -28.17 -5.95
CA ALA A 160 9.67 -29.28 -5.89
C ALA A 160 8.98 -30.60 -5.50
N MET A 161 8.04 -30.55 -4.54
CA MET A 161 7.23 -31.73 -4.17
C MET A 161 6.35 -32.21 -5.32
N ARG A 162 5.71 -31.30 -6.08
CA ARG A 162 4.96 -31.65 -7.31
C ARG A 162 5.81 -32.32 -8.38
N LEU A 163 7.10 -31.97 -8.40
CA LEU A 163 8.11 -32.56 -9.31
C LEU A 163 8.76 -33.84 -8.75
N GLY A 164 8.26 -34.37 -7.62
CA GLY A 164 8.67 -35.65 -7.08
C GLY A 164 9.84 -35.62 -6.10
N PHE A 165 10.23 -34.45 -5.59
CA PHE A 165 11.20 -34.35 -4.49
C PHE A 165 10.51 -34.71 -3.18
N ASP A 166 11.17 -35.55 -2.37
CA ASP A 166 10.74 -35.89 -1.02
C ASP A 166 11.23 -34.88 0.03
N VAL A 167 10.76 -35.03 1.26
CA VAL A 167 11.08 -34.13 2.38
C VAL A 167 12.58 -34.14 2.68
N GLU A 168 13.26 -35.27 2.59
CA GLU A 168 14.70 -35.38 2.89
C GLU A 168 15.55 -34.65 1.86
N GLN A 169 15.22 -34.77 0.57
CA GLN A 169 15.91 -34.09 -0.54
C GLN A 169 15.74 -32.57 -0.45
N ILE A 170 14.53 -32.12 -0.09
CA ILE A 170 14.22 -30.68 0.09
C ILE A 170 14.94 -30.14 1.33
N TYR A 171 14.87 -30.85 2.47
CA TYR A 171 15.58 -30.47 3.70
C TYR A 171 17.10 -30.38 3.49
N ALA A 172 17.71 -31.34 2.80
CA ALA A 172 19.14 -31.28 2.48
C ALA A 172 19.54 -30.00 1.75
N SER A 173 18.64 -29.44 0.95
CA SER A 173 18.88 -28.23 0.14
C SER A 173 18.52 -26.95 0.87
N CYS A 174 17.42 -26.91 1.64
CA CYS A 174 16.85 -25.66 2.17
C CYS A 174 17.00 -25.48 3.68
N ARG A 175 17.18 -26.57 4.45
CA ARG A 175 17.23 -26.58 5.91
C ARG A 175 15.98 -26.05 6.61
N ILE A 176 14.84 -26.02 5.93
CA ILE A 176 13.54 -25.78 6.59
C ILE A 176 13.21 -27.04 7.38
N ASP A 177 12.76 -26.86 8.63
CA ASP A 177 12.44 -27.98 9.53
C ASP A 177 11.51 -28.98 8.84
N PRO A 178 11.80 -30.29 8.91
CA PRO A 178 11.03 -31.34 8.28
C PRO A 178 9.55 -31.33 8.67
N TRP A 179 9.21 -30.86 9.86
CA TRP A 179 7.82 -30.74 10.27
C TRP A 179 7.01 -29.86 9.33
N PHE A 180 7.52 -28.66 9.00
CA PHE A 180 6.87 -27.75 8.04
C PHE A 180 6.81 -28.37 6.64
N LEU A 181 7.89 -29.04 6.22
CA LEU A 181 7.93 -29.69 4.90
C LEU A 181 6.88 -30.80 4.81
N THR A 182 6.68 -31.59 5.85
CA THR A 182 5.65 -32.61 5.91
C THR A 182 4.24 -32.03 5.80
N GLN A 183 3.98 -30.92 6.51
CA GLN A 183 2.68 -30.24 6.40
C GLN A 183 2.41 -29.74 4.97
N ILE A 184 3.41 -29.19 4.30
CA ILE A 184 3.29 -28.75 2.89
C ILE A 184 3.08 -29.99 1.99
N GLN A 185 3.79 -31.09 2.25
CA GLN A 185 3.65 -32.33 1.49
C GLN A 185 2.21 -32.89 1.54
N GLU A 186 1.58 -32.85 2.72
CA GLU A 186 0.18 -33.26 2.89
C GLU A 186 -0.77 -32.40 2.04
N ILE A 187 -0.57 -31.07 2.01
CA ILE A 187 -1.36 -30.16 1.16
C ILE A 187 -1.17 -30.54 -0.32
N ILE A 188 0.07 -30.79 -0.77
CA ILE A 188 0.37 -31.12 -2.16
C ILE A 188 -0.20 -32.51 -2.54
N ALA A 189 -0.20 -33.46 -1.61
CA ALA A 189 -0.84 -34.77 -1.83
C ALA A 189 -2.35 -34.64 -2.07
N GLU A 190 -3.04 -33.79 -1.30
CA GLU A 190 -4.46 -33.52 -1.53
C GLU A 190 -4.71 -32.78 -2.85
N GLU A 191 -3.85 -31.82 -3.23
CA GLU A 191 -3.94 -31.21 -4.57
C GLU A 191 -3.88 -32.24 -5.70
N GLN A 192 -2.95 -33.19 -5.62
CA GLN A 192 -2.82 -34.26 -6.61
C GLN A 192 -4.07 -35.14 -6.64
N ARG A 193 -4.65 -35.40 -5.48
CA ARG A 193 -5.91 -36.20 -5.38
C ARG A 193 -7.06 -35.47 -6.07
N VAL A 194 -7.22 -34.16 -5.81
CA VAL A 194 -8.26 -33.35 -6.47
C VAL A 194 -8.01 -33.26 -7.98
N LYS A 195 -6.77 -33.05 -8.42
CA LYS A 195 -6.43 -33.05 -9.86
C LYS A 195 -6.79 -34.37 -10.55
N ALA A 196 -6.56 -35.52 -9.88
CA ALA A 196 -6.79 -36.85 -10.45
C ALA A 196 -8.27 -37.27 -10.45
N HIS A 197 -9.02 -36.87 -9.43
CA HIS A 197 -10.36 -37.42 -9.19
C HIS A 197 -11.49 -36.38 -9.21
N GLY A 198 -11.16 -35.09 -9.31
CA GLY A 198 -12.10 -33.97 -9.16
C GLY A 198 -12.50 -33.73 -7.71
N LEU A 199 -13.49 -32.87 -7.52
CA LEU A 199 -14.00 -32.52 -6.20
C LEU A 199 -14.84 -33.66 -5.60
N PRO A 200 -14.77 -33.88 -4.27
CA PRO A 200 -15.60 -34.84 -3.58
C PRO A 200 -17.08 -34.44 -3.61
N LYS A 201 -17.95 -35.43 -3.61
CA LYS A 201 -19.42 -35.24 -3.65
C LYS A 201 -20.08 -35.36 -2.28
N SER A 202 -19.32 -35.62 -1.22
CA SER A 202 -19.83 -35.66 0.16
C SER A 202 -19.45 -34.41 0.94
N ALA A 203 -20.34 -33.94 1.81
CA ALA A 203 -20.11 -32.83 2.70
C ALA A 203 -18.88 -33.01 3.59
N GLU A 204 -18.70 -34.21 4.14
CA GLU A 204 -17.58 -34.55 5.02
C GLU A 204 -16.23 -34.42 4.31
N GLN A 205 -16.09 -35.00 3.13
CA GLN A 205 -14.85 -34.94 2.35
C GLN A 205 -14.55 -33.50 1.84
N LEU A 206 -15.58 -32.76 1.42
CA LEU A 206 -15.41 -31.40 1.00
C LEU A 206 -15.02 -30.50 2.18
N ARG A 207 -15.64 -30.72 3.35
CA ARG A 207 -15.27 -30.03 4.60
C ARG A 207 -13.83 -30.34 5.01
N ALA A 208 -13.36 -31.57 4.86
CA ALA A 208 -11.97 -31.92 5.13
C ALA A 208 -10.97 -31.16 4.25
N LEU A 209 -11.25 -30.99 2.96
CA LEU A 209 -10.44 -30.14 2.07
C LEU A 209 -10.45 -28.68 2.52
N LYS A 210 -11.62 -28.16 2.88
CA LYS A 210 -11.74 -26.78 3.38
C LYS A 210 -11.00 -26.60 4.72
N ALA A 211 -11.03 -27.57 5.62
CA ALA A 211 -10.31 -27.58 6.89
C ALA A 211 -8.79 -27.58 6.71
N MET A 212 -8.27 -28.01 5.56
CA MET A 212 -6.86 -27.83 5.20
C MET A 212 -6.56 -26.44 4.65
N GLY A 213 -7.56 -25.55 4.51
CA GLY A 213 -7.39 -24.17 4.06
C GLY A 213 -7.51 -23.96 2.56
N PHE A 214 -7.91 -24.95 1.77
CA PHE A 214 -8.14 -24.77 0.34
C PHE A 214 -9.25 -23.75 0.08
N SER A 215 -8.91 -22.68 -0.66
CA SER A 215 -9.92 -21.72 -1.14
C SER A 215 -10.77 -22.30 -2.27
N ASP A 216 -11.98 -21.78 -2.45
CA ASP A 216 -12.84 -22.16 -3.59
C ASP A 216 -12.13 -21.90 -4.92
N GLN A 217 -11.39 -20.81 -5.01
CA GLN A 217 -10.57 -20.46 -6.17
C GLN A 217 -9.46 -21.50 -6.42
N ARG A 218 -8.76 -21.99 -5.37
CA ARG A 218 -7.72 -23.03 -5.53
C ARG A 218 -8.36 -24.36 -5.98
N LEU A 219 -9.43 -24.77 -5.34
CA LEU A 219 -10.16 -25.98 -5.69
C LEU A 219 -10.69 -25.94 -7.13
N ALA A 220 -11.22 -24.80 -7.56
CA ALA A 220 -11.66 -24.58 -8.94
C ALA A 220 -10.51 -24.75 -9.94
N LYS A 221 -9.35 -24.14 -9.70
CA LYS A 221 -8.15 -24.32 -10.55
C LYS A 221 -7.70 -25.76 -10.63
N LEU A 222 -7.71 -26.50 -9.51
CA LEU A 222 -7.28 -27.89 -9.46
C LEU A 222 -8.24 -28.84 -10.20
N ALA A 223 -9.57 -28.57 -10.12
CA ALA A 223 -10.61 -29.40 -10.70
C ALA A 223 -11.02 -28.97 -12.12
N GLY A 224 -10.48 -27.87 -12.66
CA GLY A 224 -10.89 -27.33 -13.96
C GLY A 224 -12.30 -26.73 -13.97
N LEU A 225 -12.73 -26.15 -12.85
CA LEU A 225 -14.05 -25.54 -12.63
C LEU A 225 -13.91 -24.01 -12.43
N THR A 226 -15.04 -23.33 -12.32
CA THR A 226 -15.07 -21.94 -11.86
C THR A 226 -15.20 -21.86 -10.33
N GLU A 227 -14.79 -20.73 -9.72
CA GLU A 227 -14.99 -20.49 -8.29
C GLU A 227 -16.48 -20.53 -7.90
N LEU A 228 -17.36 -20.05 -8.79
CA LEU A 228 -18.81 -20.10 -8.59
C LEU A 228 -19.34 -21.53 -8.54
N ASP A 229 -18.79 -22.46 -9.36
CA ASP A 229 -19.19 -23.87 -9.32
C ASP A 229 -18.83 -24.52 -7.97
N VAL A 230 -17.65 -24.22 -7.44
CA VAL A 230 -17.19 -24.73 -6.13
C VAL A 230 -18.05 -24.15 -5.01
N ARG A 231 -18.34 -22.86 -5.05
CA ARG A 231 -19.24 -22.21 -4.09
C ARG A 231 -20.64 -22.79 -4.13
N ALA A 232 -21.19 -23.02 -5.32
CA ALA A 232 -22.51 -23.65 -5.49
C ALA A 232 -22.51 -25.07 -4.91
N LEU A 233 -21.46 -25.87 -5.13
CA LEU A 233 -21.30 -27.21 -4.56
C LEU A 233 -21.25 -27.16 -3.03
N ARG A 234 -20.49 -26.22 -2.43
CA ARG A 234 -20.42 -26.03 -0.97
C ARG A 234 -21.82 -25.73 -0.39
N ALA A 235 -22.51 -24.77 -1.01
CA ALA A 235 -23.85 -24.39 -0.58
C ALA A 235 -24.85 -25.56 -0.67
N ALA A 236 -24.81 -26.35 -1.76
CA ALA A 236 -25.66 -27.51 -1.95
C ALA A 236 -25.38 -28.63 -0.92
N LEU A 237 -24.17 -28.71 -0.39
CA LEU A 237 -23.74 -29.68 0.61
C LEU A 237 -23.78 -29.14 2.05
N ASP A 238 -24.27 -27.92 2.29
CA ASP A 238 -24.28 -27.24 3.59
C ASP A 238 -22.88 -27.20 4.25
N VAL A 239 -21.85 -26.89 3.44
CA VAL A 239 -20.47 -26.78 3.89
C VAL A 239 -20.11 -25.30 4.05
N HIS A 240 -20.20 -24.80 5.28
CA HIS A 240 -19.90 -23.43 5.69
C HIS A 240 -18.85 -23.42 6.80
N PRO A 241 -18.08 -22.32 6.95
CA PRO A 241 -17.16 -22.16 8.07
C PRO A 241 -17.93 -21.90 9.38
N ALA A 242 -17.32 -22.29 10.49
CA ALA A 242 -17.67 -21.78 11.82
C ALA A 242 -16.70 -20.65 12.18
N TYR A 243 -17.15 -19.71 12.98
CA TYR A 243 -16.31 -18.65 13.51
C TYR A 243 -16.00 -18.90 14.97
N LYS A 244 -14.69 -18.79 15.34
CA LYS A 244 -14.18 -18.98 16.69
C LYS A 244 -13.68 -17.67 17.24
N ARG A 245 -13.82 -17.46 18.55
CA ARG A 245 -13.32 -16.29 19.24
C ARG A 245 -11.86 -16.46 19.64
N ILE A 246 -11.12 -15.37 19.57
CA ILE A 246 -9.76 -15.28 20.12
C ILE A 246 -9.92 -14.84 21.58
N ASP A 247 -9.50 -15.68 22.53
CA ASP A 247 -9.86 -15.56 23.94
C ASP A 247 -8.67 -15.54 24.92
N THR A 248 -7.44 -15.63 24.44
CA THR A 248 -6.20 -15.67 25.22
C THR A 248 -6.04 -16.90 26.12
N CYS A 249 -7.02 -17.76 26.27
CA CYS A 249 -7.05 -18.82 27.30
C CYS A 249 -7.58 -20.17 26.82
N ALA A 250 -7.57 -20.44 25.49
CA ALA A 250 -8.02 -21.71 24.88
C ALA A 250 -9.42 -22.17 25.38
N ALA A 251 -10.37 -21.23 25.42
CA ALA A 251 -11.76 -21.42 25.87
C ALA A 251 -11.92 -21.84 27.36
N GLU A 252 -10.87 -21.69 28.19
CA GLU A 252 -10.98 -21.96 29.63
C GLU A 252 -11.91 -20.95 30.33
N PHE A 253 -11.91 -19.69 29.84
CA PHE A 253 -12.81 -18.64 30.27
C PHE A 253 -13.60 -18.08 29.10
N SER A 254 -14.80 -17.56 29.34
CA SER A 254 -15.61 -16.94 28.33
C SER A 254 -14.99 -15.64 27.85
N ALA A 255 -14.88 -15.45 26.52
CA ALA A 255 -14.50 -14.19 25.90
C ALA A 255 -15.73 -13.50 25.31
N PRO A 256 -16.20 -12.39 25.91
CA PRO A 256 -17.30 -11.62 25.34
C PRO A 256 -16.89 -10.84 24.09
N THR A 257 -15.61 -10.52 23.94
CA THR A 257 -15.06 -9.77 22.80
C THR A 257 -15.29 -10.50 21.49
N ALA A 258 -15.92 -9.82 20.53
CA ALA A 258 -16.21 -10.38 19.21
C ALA A 258 -14.99 -10.20 18.26
N TYR A 259 -13.86 -10.76 18.63
CA TYR A 259 -12.65 -10.90 17.82
C TYR A 259 -12.55 -12.34 17.31
N MET A 260 -12.70 -12.55 16.00
CA MET A 260 -13.03 -13.85 15.43
C MET A 260 -12.17 -14.23 14.23
N TYR A 261 -12.03 -15.56 14.03
CA TYR A 261 -11.49 -16.16 12.81
C TYR A 261 -12.40 -17.31 12.36
N SER A 262 -12.36 -17.64 11.06
CA SER A 262 -13.11 -18.75 10.49
C SER A 262 -12.34 -20.08 10.53
N THR A 263 -13.05 -21.20 10.58
CA THR A 263 -12.50 -22.54 10.40
C THR A 263 -13.57 -23.51 9.87
N TYR A 264 -13.13 -24.54 9.16
CA TYR A 264 -14.01 -25.64 8.68
C TYR A 264 -13.86 -26.91 9.49
N GLU A 265 -13.69 -26.78 10.81
CA GLU A 265 -13.55 -27.94 11.67
C GLU A 265 -14.71 -28.92 11.53
N SER A 266 -14.43 -30.21 11.70
CA SER A 266 -15.46 -31.26 11.77
C SER A 266 -16.16 -31.24 13.12
N GLY A 267 -17.47 -31.44 13.11
CA GLY A 267 -18.33 -31.38 14.31
C GLY A 267 -18.11 -32.52 15.32
N LEU A 268 -16.87 -32.63 15.82
CA LEU A 268 -16.55 -33.50 16.96
C LEU A 268 -16.88 -32.84 18.30
N PHE A 269 -17.27 -31.57 18.29
CA PHE A 269 -17.57 -30.81 19.50
C PHE A 269 -19.07 -30.76 19.75
N VAL A 270 -19.40 -30.86 21.00
CA VAL A 270 -20.76 -30.92 21.54
C VAL A 270 -21.44 -29.59 21.33
N SER A 271 -22.62 -29.58 20.72
CA SER A 271 -23.48 -28.40 20.68
C SER A 271 -23.84 -27.96 22.09
N ASP A 272 -24.34 -26.72 22.28
CA ASP A 272 -24.88 -26.20 23.54
C ASP A 272 -25.93 -27.12 24.18
N THR A 273 -26.42 -28.12 23.44
CA THR A 273 -27.37 -29.14 23.92
C THR A 273 -26.69 -30.42 24.42
N GLY A 274 -25.36 -30.49 24.43
CA GLY A 274 -24.63 -31.67 24.94
C GLY A 274 -24.66 -32.90 24.00
N LYS A 275 -25.14 -32.76 22.75
CA LYS A 275 -25.14 -33.85 21.74
C LYS A 275 -24.29 -33.46 20.53
N PRO A 276 -23.50 -34.38 19.97
CA PRO A 276 -22.87 -34.18 18.67
C PRO A 276 -23.96 -34.04 17.59
N ASP A 277 -24.20 -32.82 17.10
CA ASP A 277 -25.15 -32.57 16.00
C ASP A 277 -24.46 -32.58 14.62
N GLY A 278 -23.16 -32.88 14.59
CA GLY A 278 -22.34 -32.88 13.38
C GLY A 278 -22.05 -31.49 12.81
N LYS A 279 -22.52 -30.42 13.46
CA LYS A 279 -22.26 -29.04 13.03
C LYS A 279 -21.13 -28.45 13.86
N PRO A 280 -20.19 -27.71 13.24
CA PRO A 280 -19.16 -27.00 13.98
C PRO A 280 -19.80 -25.93 14.87
N GLY A 281 -19.34 -25.82 16.12
CA GLY A 281 -19.81 -24.79 17.05
C GLY A 281 -19.38 -23.41 16.57
N CYS A 282 -20.32 -22.59 16.14
CA CYS A 282 -20.05 -21.21 15.73
C CYS A 282 -20.22 -20.25 16.92
N GLU A 283 -19.18 -19.44 17.17
CA GLU A 283 -19.12 -18.49 18.29
C GLU A 283 -19.35 -17.03 17.84
N SER A 284 -19.75 -16.79 16.62
CA SER A 284 -19.98 -15.42 16.10
C SER A 284 -21.10 -14.71 16.87
N ARG A 285 -22.21 -15.42 17.18
CA ARG A 285 -23.36 -14.88 17.92
C ARG A 285 -23.82 -13.54 17.37
N PRO A 286 -24.33 -13.48 16.11
CA PRO A 286 -24.81 -12.23 15.51
C PRO A 286 -25.93 -11.58 16.34
N THR A 287 -25.98 -10.26 16.35
CA THR A 287 -26.99 -9.46 17.08
C THR A 287 -28.16 -9.06 16.19
N ASP A 288 -29.23 -8.53 16.78
CA ASP A 288 -30.41 -7.99 16.08
C ASP A 288 -30.21 -6.53 15.61
N ALA A 289 -29.01 -5.96 15.77
CA ALA A 289 -28.70 -4.58 15.43
C ALA A 289 -28.76 -4.28 13.92
N GLN A 290 -28.78 -2.99 13.58
CA GLN A 290 -28.43 -2.52 12.25
C GLN A 290 -26.91 -2.51 12.11
N LYS A 291 -26.40 -3.16 11.08
CA LYS A 291 -24.99 -3.45 10.90
C LYS A 291 -24.41 -2.77 9.68
N VAL A 292 -23.15 -2.36 9.78
CA VAL A 292 -22.33 -1.91 8.66
C VAL A 292 -21.00 -2.69 8.67
N ILE A 293 -20.65 -3.31 7.54
CA ILE A 293 -19.36 -3.96 7.36
C ILE A 293 -18.40 -2.97 6.71
N ILE A 294 -17.18 -2.90 7.25
CA ILE A 294 -16.08 -2.11 6.70
C ILE A 294 -14.95 -3.07 6.30
N LEU A 295 -14.55 -3.02 5.02
CA LEU A 295 -13.44 -3.84 4.54
C LEU A 295 -12.12 -3.09 4.65
N GLY A 296 -11.14 -3.69 5.31
CA GLY A 296 -9.81 -3.14 5.50
C GLY A 296 -8.92 -3.21 4.26
N GLY A 297 -7.69 -2.72 4.39
CA GLY A 297 -6.74 -2.58 3.28
C GLY A 297 -5.90 -3.82 2.98
N GLY A 298 -5.96 -4.87 3.82
CA GLY A 298 -5.02 -5.98 3.72
C GLY A 298 -3.60 -5.58 4.15
N PRO A 299 -2.56 -6.31 3.71
CA PRO A 299 -1.19 -6.04 4.11
C PRO A 299 -0.69 -4.69 3.64
N ASN A 300 0.13 -4.05 4.47
CA ASN A 300 0.88 -2.87 4.07
C ASN A 300 1.79 -3.22 2.89
N ARG A 301 1.77 -2.39 1.88
CA ARG A 301 2.62 -2.48 0.70
C ARG A 301 2.80 -1.10 0.06
N ILE A 302 3.77 -0.99 -0.82
CA ILE A 302 3.93 0.26 -1.58
C ILE A 302 2.66 0.52 -2.40
N GLY A 303 2.12 1.72 -2.25
CA GLY A 303 0.84 2.11 -2.86
C GLY A 303 -0.40 1.86 -2.00
N GLN A 304 -0.28 1.12 -0.89
CA GLN A 304 -1.37 0.86 0.04
C GLN A 304 -0.84 0.77 1.47
N GLY A 305 -0.73 1.92 2.11
CA GLY A 305 -0.20 2.07 3.46
C GLY A 305 -1.29 2.28 4.51
N ILE A 306 -0.84 2.68 5.69
CA ILE A 306 -1.68 2.89 6.88
C ILE A 306 -2.69 4.04 6.73
N GLU A 307 -2.54 4.89 5.73
CA GLU A 307 -3.44 6.00 5.42
C GLU A 307 -4.87 5.52 5.15
N PHE A 308 -5.01 4.35 4.55
CA PHE A 308 -6.31 3.71 4.33
C PHE A 308 -6.88 3.12 5.62
N ASP A 309 -6.03 2.61 6.50
CA ASP A 309 -6.46 2.11 7.80
C ASP A 309 -7.02 3.23 8.69
N TYR A 310 -6.43 4.43 8.63
CA TYR A 310 -6.99 5.63 9.26
C TYR A 310 -8.46 5.85 8.86
N CYS A 311 -8.79 5.74 7.57
CA CYS A 311 -10.15 5.90 7.08
C CYS A 311 -11.09 4.81 7.64
N CYS A 312 -10.61 3.55 7.68
CA CYS A 312 -11.38 2.43 8.23
C CYS A 312 -11.67 2.61 9.73
N CYS A 313 -10.68 3.01 10.53
CA CYS A 313 -10.87 3.26 11.96
C CYS A 313 -11.86 4.39 12.22
N HIS A 314 -11.70 5.53 11.51
CA HIS A 314 -12.62 6.65 11.65
C HIS A 314 -14.04 6.33 11.19
N ALA A 315 -14.21 5.42 10.21
CA ALA A 315 -15.51 4.90 9.83
C ALA A 315 -16.14 4.07 10.95
N CYS A 316 -15.39 3.16 11.58
CA CYS A 316 -15.88 2.39 12.72
C CYS A 316 -16.38 3.32 13.82
N PHE A 317 -15.55 4.25 14.28
CA PHE A 317 -15.89 5.17 15.37
C PHE A 317 -17.12 6.03 15.06
N ALA A 318 -17.20 6.59 13.85
CA ALA A 318 -18.32 7.45 13.45
C ALA A 318 -19.64 6.67 13.35
N LEU A 319 -19.60 5.47 12.76
CA LEU A 319 -20.79 4.66 12.57
C LEU A 319 -21.29 4.02 13.87
N THR A 320 -20.38 3.59 14.77
CA THR A 320 -20.75 3.16 16.12
C THR A 320 -21.41 4.32 16.88
N ALA A 321 -20.84 5.54 16.81
CA ALA A 321 -21.46 6.73 17.40
C ALA A 321 -22.81 7.09 16.77
N ALA A 322 -23.03 6.75 15.50
CA ALA A 322 -24.30 6.92 14.80
C ALA A 322 -25.34 5.81 15.10
N GLY A 323 -25.00 4.81 15.92
CA GLY A 323 -25.88 3.74 16.39
C GLY A 323 -25.90 2.50 15.52
N PHE A 324 -24.94 2.31 14.62
CA PHE A 324 -24.75 1.05 13.89
C PHE A 324 -23.80 0.12 14.66
N GLU A 325 -24.04 -1.19 14.58
CA GLU A 325 -23.04 -2.19 14.95
C GLU A 325 -22.01 -2.29 13.81
N THR A 326 -20.78 -1.93 14.12
CA THR A 326 -19.68 -1.92 13.13
C THR A 326 -18.96 -3.26 13.09
N ILE A 327 -18.71 -3.75 11.86
CA ILE A 327 -18.05 -5.01 11.61
C ILE A 327 -16.82 -4.75 10.74
N MET A 328 -15.62 -5.00 11.28
CA MET A 328 -14.37 -4.89 10.54
C MET A 328 -13.95 -6.26 10.00
N ILE A 329 -13.52 -6.30 8.73
CA ILE A 329 -12.87 -7.48 8.14
C ILE A 329 -11.49 -7.05 7.60
N ASN A 330 -10.43 -7.62 8.13
CA ASN A 330 -9.06 -7.34 7.69
C ASN A 330 -8.10 -8.47 8.12
N CYS A 331 -6.92 -8.55 7.47
CA CYS A 331 -5.88 -9.58 7.73
C CYS A 331 -4.50 -8.99 8.04
N ASN A 332 -4.43 -7.70 8.34
CA ASN A 332 -3.18 -7.00 8.59
C ASN A 332 -2.93 -6.84 10.10
N PRO A 333 -1.91 -7.51 10.68
CA PRO A 333 -1.64 -7.41 12.12
C PRO A 333 -0.99 -6.08 12.53
N GLU A 334 -0.55 -5.27 11.57
CA GLU A 334 0.15 -3.99 11.82
C GLU A 334 -0.81 -2.79 11.82
N THR A 335 -2.14 -2.99 11.80
CA THR A 335 -3.14 -1.92 11.68
C THR A 335 -3.98 -1.77 12.95
N VAL A 336 -4.48 -0.55 13.18
CA VAL A 336 -5.38 -0.24 14.29
C VAL A 336 -6.79 -0.78 14.05
N SER A 337 -7.23 -0.87 12.78
CA SER A 337 -8.53 -1.45 12.44
C SER A 337 -8.69 -2.90 12.90
N THR A 338 -7.59 -3.61 13.12
CA THR A 338 -7.57 -4.97 13.68
C THR A 338 -7.32 -5.04 15.18
N ASP A 339 -7.39 -3.92 15.89
CA ASP A 339 -7.52 -3.94 17.34
C ASP A 339 -8.96 -4.31 17.73
N TYR A 340 -9.10 -5.16 18.75
CA TYR A 340 -10.39 -5.72 19.15
C TYR A 340 -11.40 -4.67 19.65
N ASP A 341 -10.95 -3.46 19.97
CA ASP A 341 -11.73 -2.35 20.50
C ASP A 341 -11.95 -1.20 19.46
N THR A 342 -11.58 -1.40 18.20
CA THR A 342 -11.81 -0.41 17.12
C THR A 342 -13.19 -0.51 16.52
N SER A 343 -13.73 -1.71 16.37
CA SER A 343 -15.09 -2.00 15.88
C SER A 343 -15.84 -2.86 16.90
N ASP A 344 -17.17 -2.91 16.80
CA ASP A 344 -17.97 -3.77 17.69
C ASP A 344 -17.70 -5.26 17.43
N ARG A 345 -17.36 -5.61 16.19
CA ARG A 345 -17.09 -6.99 15.76
C ARG A 345 -15.90 -7.00 14.78
N LEU A 346 -14.93 -7.83 15.05
CA LEU A 346 -13.73 -7.98 14.20
C LEU A 346 -13.63 -9.41 13.68
N TYR A 347 -13.59 -9.57 12.36
CA TYR A 347 -13.21 -10.80 11.69
C TYR A 347 -11.80 -10.68 11.11
N PHE A 348 -10.87 -11.41 11.69
CA PHE A 348 -9.49 -11.44 11.20
C PHE A 348 -9.37 -12.49 10.08
N GLU A 349 -9.69 -12.05 8.85
CA GLU A 349 -9.86 -12.95 7.71
C GLU A 349 -9.26 -12.36 6.42
N PRO A 350 -8.93 -13.22 5.44
CA PRO A 350 -8.54 -12.78 4.12
C PRO A 350 -9.63 -11.93 3.46
N LEU A 351 -9.22 -10.95 2.66
CA LEU A 351 -10.12 -10.10 1.89
C LEU A 351 -10.37 -10.73 0.51
N THR A 352 -11.03 -11.89 0.48
CA THR A 352 -11.47 -12.58 -0.73
C THR A 352 -12.99 -12.60 -0.81
N ALA A 353 -13.55 -12.83 -2.02
CA ALA A 353 -15.00 -12.92 -2.18
C ALA A 353 -15.60 -14.07 -1.36
N GLU A 354 -14.93 -15.23 -1.31
CA GLU A 354 -15.32 -16.36 -0.49
C GLU A 354 -15.45 -15.98 0.98
N ASP A 355 -14.34 -15.50 1.58
CA ASP A 355 -14.27 -15.24 3.02
C ASP A 355 -15.25 -14.12 3.44
N VAL A 356 -15.36 -13.05 2.65
CA VAL A 356 -16.26 -11.93 2.95
C VAL A 356 -17.73 -12.32 2.83
N LEU A 357 -18.09 -13.08 1.80
CA LEU A 357 -19.49 -13.51 1.59
C LEU A 357 -19.98 -14.48 2.67
N GLU A 358 -19.11 -15.34 3.20
CA GLU A 358 -19.45 -16.20 4.34
C GLU A 358 -19.67 -15.37 5.64
N ILE A 359 -18.88 -14.30 5.85
CA ILE A 359 -19.11 -13.37 6.95
C ILE A 359 -20.42 -12.61 6.76
N VAL A 360 -20.70 -12.12 5.57
CA VAL A 360 -21.97 -11.46 5.25
C VAL A 360 -23.15 -12.39 5.54
N ALA A 361 -23.06 -13.66 5.11
CA ALA A 361 -24.13 -14.64 5.32
C ALA A 361 -24.41 -14.88 6.82
N ILE A 362 -23.37 -15.06 7.64
CA ILE A 362 -23.57 -15.28 9.08
C ILE A 362 -24.10 -14.02 9.77
N GLU A 363 -23.63 -12.84 9.41
CA GLU A 363 -24.09 -11.59 10.02
C GLU A 363 -25.50 -11.20 9.60
N GLN A 364 -25.92 -11.54 8.39
CA GLN A 364 -27.30 -11.39 7.92
C GLN A 364 -28.29 -12.40 8.53
N SER A 365 -27.78 -13.48 9.13
CA SER A 365 -28.66 -14.47 9.78
C SER A 365 -29.48 -13.88 10.93
N LYS A 366 -29.05 -12.74 11.46
CA LYS A 366 -29.72 -12.02 12.53
C LYS A 366 -29.50 -10.49 12.39
N GLY A 367 -30.53 -9.71 12.63
CA GLY A 367 -30.50 -8.24 12.49
C GLY A 367 -30.57 -7.81 11.00
N THR A 368 -30.11 -6.60 10.72
CA THR A 368 -30.17 -6.01 9.38
C THR A 368 -28.82 -5.49 8.94
N LEU A 369 -28.25 -6.02 7.86
CA LEU A 369 -27.07 -5.46 7.22
C LEU A 369 -27.49 -4.26 6.37
N LYS A 370 -27.07 -3.06 6.76
CA LYS A 370 -27.27 -1.82 6.01
C LYS A 370 -26.47 -1.87 4.70
N GLY A 371 -25.23 -2.39 4.77
CA GLY A 371 -24.37 -2.61 3.61
C GLY A 371 -22.89 -2.69 3.99
N VAL A 372 -22.06 -2.74 2.94
CA VAL A 372 -20.60 -2.92 3.02
C VAL A 372 -19.90 -1.68 2.46
N ILE A 373 -18.96 -1.11 3.21
CA ILE A 373 -18.06 -0.04 2.74
C ILE A 373 -16.81 -0.67 2.15
N VAL A 374 -16.61 -0.49 0.84
CA VAL A 374 -15.45 -1.00 0.07
C VAL A 374 -14.44 0.07 -0.30
N GLN A 375 -14.75 1.36 -0.06
CA GLN A 375 -13.98 2.48 -0.59
C GLN A 375 -12.88 2.99 0.35
N PHE A 376 -12.79 2.52 1.60
CA PHE A 376 -11.85 3.03 2.59
C PHE A 376 -10.57 2.22 2.68
N GLY A 377 -10.61 0.92 2.40
CA GLY A 377 -9.44 0.04 2.43
C GLY A 377 -8.55 0.10 1.17
N GLY A 378 -8.68 1.12 0.35
CA GLY A 378 -7.93 1.24 -0.91
C GLY A 378 -8.37 0.22 -1.96
N GLN A 379 -7.43 -0.24 -2.78
CA GLN A 379 -7.73 -1.12 -3.91
C GLN A 379 -8.08 -2.56 -3.54
N THR A 380 -7.67 -3.04 -2.36
CA THR A 380 -7.96 -4.42 -1.94
C THR A 380 -9.46 -4.69 -1.87
N PRO A 381 -10.26 -3.92 -1.09
CA PRO A 381 -11.69 -4.17 -1.02
C PRO A 381 -12.46 -3.75 -2.28
N LEU A 382 -11.95 -2.79 -3.06
CA LEU A 382 -12.61 -2.37 -4.31
C LEU A 382 -12.73 -3.51 -5.31
N LYS A 383 -11.75 -4.39 -5.38
CA LYS A 383 -11.79 -5.59 -6.24
C LYS A 383 -12.96 -6.53 -5.93
N LEU A 384 -13.51 -6.43 -4.72
CA LEU A 384 -14.63 -7.27 -4.26
C LEU A 384 -15.99 -6.65 -4.58
N ALA A 385 -16.06 -5.38 -4.95
CA ALA A 385 -17.31 -4.65 -5.11
C ALA A 385 -18.28 -5.33 -6.09
N ALA A 386 -17.81 -5.73 -7.26
CA ALA A 386 -18.62 -6.43 -8.27
C ALA A 386 -19.13 -7.79 -7.75
N ALA A 387 -18.27 -8.61 -7.15
CA ALA A 387 -18.66 -9.91 -6.62
C ALA A 387 -19.67 -9.82 -5.46
N LEU A 388 -19.55 -8.78 -4.62
CA LEU A 388 -20.51 -8.50 -3.55
C LEU A 388 -21.85 -8.05 -4.12
N GLU A 389 -21.84 -7.14 -5.10
CA GLU A 389 -23.06 -6.65 -5.77
C GLU A 389 -23.78 -7.78 -6.51
N GLU A 390 -23.06 -8.64 -7.26
CA GLU A 390 -23.61 -9.84 -7.92
C GLU A 390 -24.23 -10.82 -6.93
N ALA A 391 -23.69 -10.90 -5.71
CA ALA A 391 -24.26 -11.70 -4.63
C ALA A 391 -25.45 -11.01 -3.92
N GLY A 392 -25.89 -9.82 -4.35
CA GLY A 392 -26.99 -9.07 -3.78
C GLY A 392 -26.64 -8.38 -2.45
N VAL A 393 -25.36 -8.19 -2.13
CA VAL A 393 -24.91 -7.48 -0.92
C VAL A 393 -24.95 -5.97 -1.17
N PRO A 394 -25.66 -5.18 -0.35
CA PRO A 394 -25.69 -3.73 -0.51
C PRO A 394 -24.30 -3.10 -0.35
N ILE A 395 -23.86 -2.33 -1.33
CA ILE A 395 -22.64 -1.52 -1.24
C ILE A 395 -23.01 -0.12 -0.77
N LEU A 396 -22.34 0.37 0.28
CA LEU A 396 -22.48 1.72 0.78
C LEU A 396 -21.44 2.64 0.14
N GLY A 397 -21.88 3.82 -0.25
CA GLY A 397 -21.03 4.81 -0.91
C GLY A 397 -21.29 4.91 -2.41
N THR A 398 -20.27 5.26 -3.16
CA THR A 398 -20.31 5.34 -4.63
C THR A 398 -20.57 3.95 -5.23
N SER A 399 -21.46 3.87 -6.22
CA SER A 399 -21.84 2.59 -6.83
C SER A 399 -20.65 1.93 -7.54
N PRO A 400 -20.59 0.58 -7.60
CA PRO A 400 -19.55 -0.14 -8.34
C PRO A 400 -19.44 0.29 -9.81
N ASP A 401 -20.56 0.56 -10.48
CA ASP A 401 -20.58 1.05 -11.87
C ASP A 401 -19.93 2.43 -12.01
N ALA A 402 -20.13 3.34 -11.05
CA ALA A 402 -19.51 4.66 -11.07
C ALA A 402 -17.99 4.59 -10.77
N ILE A 403 -17.57 3.64 -9.94
CA ILE A 403 -16.16 3.35 -9.69
C ILE A 403 -15.51 2.81 -10.97
N ASP A 404 -16.15 1.83 -11.61
CA ASP A 404 -15.69 1.25 -12.87
C ASP A 404 -15.63 2.30 -14.00
N LEU A 405 -16.64 3.20 -14.09
CA LEU A 405 -16.65 4.30 -15.06
C LEU A 405 -15.41 5.21 -14.90
N ALA A 406 -15.00 5.48 -13.66
CA ALA A 406 -13.82 6.30 -13.40
C ALA A 406 -12.50 5.57 -13.75
N GLU A 407 -12.47 4.24 -13.66
CA GLU A 407 -11.30 3.40 -14.00
C GLU A 407 -11.26 3.00 -15.48
N ASP A 408 -12.42 2.89 -16.14
CA ASP A 408 -12.51 2.57 -17.57
C ASP A 408 -12.17 3.78 -18.42
N ARG A 409 -11.14 3.65 -19.24
CA ARG A 409 -10.54 4.73 -20.02
C ARG A 409 -11.50 5.33 -21.05
N ASP A 410 -12.25 4.49 -21.75
CA ASP A 410 -13.13 4.94 -22.82
C ASP A 410 -14.37 5.61 -22.23
N ARG A 411 -15.01 5.00 -21.23
CA ARG A 411 -16.15 5.58 -20.50
C ARG A 411 -15.77 6.90 -19.81
N PHE A 412 -14.60 6.96 -19.19
CA PHE A 412 -14.13 8.16 -18.53
C PHE A 412 -13.82 9.29 -19.52
N LYS A 413 -13.20 8.97 -20.65
CA LYS A 413 -12.94 9.94 -21.71
C LYS A 413 -14.24 10.55 -22.26
N GLU A 414 -15.28 9.73 -22.48
CA GLU A 414 -16.60 10.22 -22.89
C GLU A 414 -17.19 11.17 -21.86
N LEU A 415 -17.05 10.87 -20.56
CA LEU A 415 -17.49 11.72 -19.48
C LEU A 415 -16.77 13.07 -19.49
N ILE A 416 -15.44 13.08 -19.63
CA ILE A 416 -14.62 14.29 -19.67
C ILE A 416 -15.02 15.18 -20.86
N VAL A 417 -15.22 14.61 -22.05
CA VAL A 417 -15.69 15.33 -23.24
C VAL A 417 -17.10 15.92 -23.01
N LYS A 418 -18.00 15.15 -22.42
CA LYS A 418 -19.36 15.61 -22.11
C LYS A 418 -19.37 16.80 -21.15
N LEU A 419 -18.44 16.82 -20.18
CA LEU A 419 -18.29 17.93 -19.22
C LEU A 419 -17.48 19.10 -19.80
N GLY A 420 -16.95 19.02 -21.02
CA GLY A 420 -16.13 20.05 -21.63
C GLY A 420 -14.77 20.24 -20.92
N LEU A 421 -14.29 19.22 -20.21
CA LEU A 421 -13.02 19.23 -19.49
C LEU A 421 -11.88 18.78 -20.41
N LYS A 422 -10.63 19.06 -20.02
CA LYS A 422 -9.43 18.69 -20.77
C LYS A 422 -8.76 17.46 -20.16
N GLN A 423 -8.30 16.57 -21.02
CA GLN A 423 -7.36 15.49 -20.68
C GLN A 423 -6.13 15.55 -21.59
N PRO A 424 -4.97 15.01 -21.18
CA PRO A 424 -3.87 14.79 -22.10
C PRO A 424 -4.33 13.91 -23.28
N GLN A 425 -3.77 14.19 -24.47
CA GLN A 425 -4.04 13.34 -25.63
C GLN A 425 -3.65 11.89 -25.32
N SER A 426 -4.51 10.95 -25.61
CA SER A 426 -4.38 9.55 -25.22
C SER A 426 -4.64 8.59 -26.37
N GLY A 427 -4.06 7.40 -26.28
CA GLY A 427 -4.31 6.29 -27.19
C GLY A 427 -4.16 4.95 -26.50
N ILE A 428 -4.71 3.92 -27.14
CA ILE A 428 -4.72 2.54 -26.64
C ILE A 428 -4.02 1.68 -27.67
N ALA A 429 -3.06 0.85 -27.24
CA ALA A 429 -2.39 -0.14 -28.07
C ALA A 429 -2.76 -1.55 -27.59
N ARG A 430 -3.35 -2.36 -28.47
CA ARG A 430 -3.80 -3.72 -28.18
C ARG A 430 -2.77 -4.78 -28.56
N SER A 431 -1.69 -4.36 -29.21
CA SER A 431 -0.54 -5.20 -29.54
C SER A 431 0.77 -4.43 -29.37
N PRO A 432 1.90 -5.14 -29.21
CA PRO A 432 3.22 -4.50 -29.18
C PRO A 432 3.52 -3.63 -30.40
N GLY A 433 3.10 -4.05 -31.58
CA GLY A 433 3.32 -3.31 -32.83
C GLY A 433 2.52 -2.00 -32.92
N GLU A 434 1.34 -1.95 -32.31
CA GLU A 434 0.52 -0.74 -32.27
C GLU A 434 1.08 0.32 -31.32
N ALA A 435 1.79 -0.08 -30.25
CA ALA A 435 2.26 0.84 -29.22
C ALA A 435 3.10 1.98 -29.80
N ARG A 436 4.00 1.65 -30.72
CA ARG A 436 4.85 2.64 -31.38
C ARG A 436 4.04 3.58 -32.29
N ALA A 437 3.13 3.03 -33.09
CA ALA A 437 2.31 3.85 -34.00
C ALA A 437 1.39 4.81 -33.23
N VAL A 438 0.83 4.36 -32.09
CA VAL A 438 0.02 5.20 -31.19
C VAL A 438 0.88 6.32 -30.59
N ALA A 439 2.08 5.99 -30.06
CA ALA A 439 2.98 6.98 -29.49
C ALA A 439 3.47 8.01 -30.52
N ASP A 440 3.82 7.56 -31.74
CA ASP A 440 4.21 8.46 -32.84
C ASP A 440 3.06 9.39 -33.25
N GLY A 441 1.82 8.92 -33.19
CA GLY A 441 0.62 9.73 -33.46
C GLY A 441 0.32 10.76 -32.38
N ILE A 442 0.63 10.47 -31.11
CA ILE A 442 0.47 11.38 -29.97
C ILE A 442 1.63 12.39 -29.93
N GLY A 443 2.83 11.95 -30.32
CA GLY A 443 4.09 12.68 -30.18
C GLY A 443 4.74 12.49 -28.82
N TYR A 444 6.08 12.59 -28.78
CA TYR A 444 6.88 12.38 -27.57
C TYR A 444 7.10 13.68 -26.77
N PRO A 445 7.39 13.60 -25.48
CA PRO A 445 7.38 12.40 -24.65
C PRO A 445 5.96 11.89 -24.33
N VAL A 446 5.84 10.59 -24.06
CA VAL A 446 4.59 9.93 -23.67
C VAL A 446 4.76 9.17 -22.36
N VAL A 447 3.67 8.99 -21.61
CA VAL A 447 3.58 8.05 -20.49
C VAL A 447 2.92 6.78 -21.01
N ILE A 448 3.58 5.64 -20.79
CA ILE A 448 3.06 4.32 -21.16
C ILE A 448 2.81 3.48 -19.91
N ARG A 449 1.67 2.79 -19.88
CA ARG A 449 1.31 1.89 -18.78
C ARG A 449 0.44 0.72 -19.27
N PRO A 450 0.55 -0.47 -18.65
CA PRO A 450 -0.45 -1.52 -18.86
C PRO A 450 -1.81 -1.08 -18.29
N SER A 451 -2.89 -1.52 -18.92
CA SER A 451 -4.24 -1.38 -18.34
C SER A 451 -4.40 -2.27 -17.11
N TYR A 452 -5.25 -1.87 -16.17
CA TYR A 452 -5.58 -2.62 -14.95
C TYR A 452 -4.41 -2.90 -13.99
N VAL A 453 -3.37 -2.05 -13.99
CA VAL A 453 -2.30 -2.08 -12.99
C VAL A 453 -2.47 -0.96 -11.97
N LEU A 454 -2.15 -1.26 -10.71
CA LEU A 454 -2.36 -0.38 -9.56
C LEU A 454 -1.06 0.31 -9.13
N GLY A 455 -1.17 1.55 -8.62
CA GLY A 455 -0.05 2.31 -8.07
C GLY A 455 1.07 2.56 -9.09
N GLY A 456 0.70 2.82 -10.35
CA GLY A 456 1.66 3.11 -11.43
C GLY A 456 2.57 1.95 -11.80
N ARG A 457 2.22 0.69 -11.45
CA ARG A 457 3.08 -0.47 -11.74
C ARG A 457 3.44 -0.55 -13.21
N ALA A 458 4.74 -0.64 -13.49
CA ALA A 458 5.30 -0.64 -14.84
C ALA A 458 4.95 0.60 -15.68
N MET A 459 4.57 1.72 -15.07
CA MET A 459 4.38 2.99 -15.76
C MET A 459 5.75 3.63 -16.03
N GLU A 460 5.94 4.18 -17.22
CA GLU A 460 7.21 4.78 -17.63
C GLU A 460 6.99 5.98 -18.55
N ILE A 461 7.85 6.99 -18.41
CA ILE A 461 7.93 8.11 -19.35
C ILE A 461 8.91 7.73 -20.45
N VAL A 462 8.48 7.84 -21.70
CA VAL A 462 9.20 7.42 -22.89
C VAL A 462 9.41 8.62 -23.80
N HIS A 463 10.66 8.85 -24.21
CA HIS A 463 11.07 10.03 -24.96
C HIS A 463 11.19 9.80 -26.48
N ASP A 464 11.28 8.55 -26.92
CA ASP A 464 11.37 8.20 -28.34
C ASP A 464 10.88 6.77 -28.64
N GLY A 465 10.73 6.44 -29.94
CA GLY A 465 10.22 5.13 -30.34
C GLY A 465 11.11 3.95 -29.98
N SER A 466 12.43 4.15 -29.81
CA SER A 466 13.33 3.08 -29.41
C SER A 466 13.16 2.68 -27.94
N GLU A 467 12.70 3.61 -27.11
CA GLU A 467 12.34 3.34 -25.71
C GLU A 467 11.03 2.57 -25.59
N ILE A 468 10.06 2.80 -26.50
CA ILE A 468 8.84 1.98 -26.60
C ILE A 468 9.21 0.52 -26.86
N ASP A 469 10.08 0.27 -27.86
CA ASP A 469 10.47 -1.09 -28.23
C ASP A 469 11.17 -1.80 -27.05
N ARG A 470 12.03 -1.09 -26.33
CA ARG A 470 12.70 -1.60 -25.11
C ARG A 470 11.68 -1.86 -23.98
N TYR A 471 10.73 -0.96 -23.78
CA TYR A 471 9.69 -1.11 -22.77
C TYR A 471 8.85 -2.37 -23.02
N VAL A 472 8.35 -2.54 -24.25
CA VAL A 472 7.53 -3.70 -24.65
C VAL A 472 8.31 -5.01 -24.51
N THR A 473 9.58 -5.02 -24.94
CA THR A 473 10.47 -6.20 -24.82
C THR A 473 10.68 -6.56 -23.35
N ARG A 474 10.97 -5.57 -22.51
CA ARG A 474 11.16 -5.79 -21.06
C ARG A 474 9.88 -6.25 -20.40
N LEU A 475 8.74 -5.66 -20.74
CA LEU A 475 7.44 -6.07 -20.21
C LEU A 475 7.16 -7.55 -20.48
N SER A 476 7.56 -8.05 -21.66
CA SER A 476 7.43 -9.46 -22.02
C SER A 476 8.42 -10.37 -21.29
N ALA A 477 9.60 -9.85 -20.89
CA ALA A 477 10.69 -10.61 -20.30
C ALA A 477 10.68 -10.61 -18.75
N THR A 478 10.06 -9.61 -18.12
CA THR A 478 10.22 -9.35 -16.65
C THR A 478 9.19 -10.10 -15.80
N LEU A 479 8.43 -11.04 -16.36
CA LEU A 479 7.23 -11.56 -15.72
C LEU A 479 7.44 -12.95 -15.15
N ASP A 480 7.44 -13.01 -13.82
CA ASP A 480 7.23 -14.25 -13.07
C ASP A 480 5.86 -14.91 -13.42
N ARG A 481 4.98 -14.20 -14.10
CA ARG A 481 3.69 -14.66 -14.63
C ARG A 481 3.39 -14.02 -15.99
N PRO A 482 3.83 -14.61 -17.11
CA PRO A 482 3.61 -14.08 -18.46
C PRO A 482 2.14 -13.77 -18.79
N SER A 483 1.19 -14.45 -18.15
CA SER A 483 -0.25 -14.29 -18.41
C SER A 483 -0.85 -12.97 -17.89
N GLU A 484 -0.21 -12.27 -16.96
CA GLU A 484 -0.79 -11.06 -16.34
C GLU A 484 -0.48 -9.75 -17.06
N LEU A 485 0.59 -9.70 -17.86
CA LEU A 485 1.02 -8.47 -18.52
C LEU A 485 1.28 -8.63 -20.04
N VAL A 486 0.85 -9.73 -20.65
CA VAL A 486 0.88 -9.86 -22.11
C VAL A 486 -0.10 -8.85 -22.71
N VAL A 487 0.41 -7.95 -23.53
CA VAL A 487 -0.40 -6.98 -24.28
C VAL A 487 -1.39 -7.71 -25.18
N SER A 488 -2.66 -7.46 -25.02
CA SER A 488 -3.75 -8.11 -25.75
C SER A 488 -4.98 -7.21 -25.80
N ASP A 489 -6.00 -7.61 -26.56
CA ASP A 489 -7.31 -6.93 -26.57
C ASP A 489 -7.92 -6.76 -25.19
N LYS A 490 -7.72 -7.74 -24.30
CA LYS A 490 -8.22 -7.69 -22.93
C LYS A 490 -7.31 -6.94 -21.95
N ARG A 491 -6.05 -6.67 -22.35
CA ARG A 491 -5.03 -6.01 -21.55
C ARG A 491 -4.18 -5.09 -22.42
N PRO A 492 -4.76 -3.98 -22.91
CA PRO A 492 -4.05 -3.05 -23.76
C PRO A 492 -3.02 -2.24 -22.99
N LEU A 493 -2.08 -1.63 -23.71
CA LEU A 493 -1.23 -0.55 -23.22
C LEU A 493 -1.96 0.78 -23.39
N LEU A 494 -1.93 1.60 -22.36
CA LEU A 494 -2.42 2.97 -22.36
C LEU A 494 -1.23 3.89 -22.59
N ILE A 495 -1.36 4.82 -23.51
CA ILE A 495 -0.30 5.75 -23.92
C ILE A 495 -0.89 7.16 -23.86
N ASP A 496 -0.31 8.02 -23.03
CA ASP A 496 -0.77 9.38 -22.82
C ASP A 496 0.33 10.38 -23.16
N ARG A 497 -0.04 11.53 -23.73
CA ARG A 497 0.89 12.66 -23.88
C ARG A 497 1.43 13.07 -22.50
N TYR A 498 2.74 13.09 -22.34
CA TYR A 498 3.37 13.61 -21.15
C TYR A 498 3.37 15.15 -21.15
N LEU A 499 2.88 15.77 -20.11
CA LEU A 499 2.83 17.21 -19.93
C LEU A 499 4.10 17.69 -19.22
N THR A 500 5.14 17.95 -19.97
CA THR A 500 6.44 18.40 -19.45
C THR A 500 6.30 19.72 -18.67
N ASP A 501 6.98 19.83 -17.54
CA ASP A 501 6.97 21.02 -16.65
C ASP A 501 5.57 21.47 -16.19
N ALA A 502 4.58 20.57 -16.17
CA ALA A 502 3.27 20.86 -15.61
C ALA A 502 3.29 20.79 -14.08
N VAL A 503 2.49 21.63 -13.44
CA VAL A 503 2.24 21.58 -12.00
C VAL A 503 1.16 20.54 -11.74
N GLU A 504 1.43 19.57 -10.87
CA GLU A 504 0.44 18.56 -10.47
C GLU A 504 -0.30 19.02 -9.21
N VAL A 505 -1.58 18.67 -9.14
CA VAL A 505 -2.47 19.07 -8.04
C VAL A 505 -3.38 17.89 -7.69
N ASP A 506 -3.44 17.54 -6.40
CA ASP A 506 -4.45 16.64 -5.84
C ASP A 506 -5.58 17.43 -5.20
N VAL A 507 -6.83 17.01 -5.41
CA VAL A 507 -8.00 17.62 -4.78
C VAL A 507 -8.85 16.54 -4.12
N ASP A 508 -9.04 16.62 -2.80
CA ASP A 508 -9.94 15.76 -2.06
C ASP A 508 -11.31 16.41 -1.88
N CYS A 509 -12.36 15.63 -2.11
CA CYS A 509 -13.75 16.09 -2.09
C CYS A 509 -14.66 15.09 -1.35
N LEU A 510 -15.61 15.63 -0.58
CA LEU A 510 -16.78 14.91 -0.05
C LEU A 510 -17.99 15.17 -0.95
N ALA A 511 -18.80 14.16 -1.18
CA ALA A 511 -20.08 14.29 -1.90
C ALA A 511 -21.11 13.30 -1.38
N ASP A 512 -22.42 13.63 -1.58
CA ASP A 512 -23.56 12.76 -1.26
C ASP A 512 -24.46 12.48 -2.48
N GLY A 513 -23.93 12.72 -3.68
CA GLY A 513 -24.66 12.61 -4.94
C GLY A 513 -25.50 13.86 -5.29
N ARG A 514 -25.58 14.84 -4.40
CA ARG A 514 -26.32 16.13 -4.58
C ARG A 514 -25.47 17.33 -4.22
N ASP A 515 -24.88 17.29 -3.04
CA ASP A 515 -24.02 18.33 -2.50
C ASP A 515 -22.57 17.88 -2.53
N THR A 516 -21.64 18.85 -2.63
CA THR A 516 -20.20 18.62 -2.69
C THR A 516 -19.46 19.56 -1.76
N TYR A 517 -18.37 19.08 -1.16
CA TYR A 517 -17.47 19.87 -0.34
C TYR A 517 -16.02 19.57 -0.71
N VAL A 518 -15.32 20.54 -1.28
CA VAL A 518 -13.89 20.44 -1.56
C VAL A 518 -13.12 20.60 -0.25
N CYS A 519 -12.45 19.53 0.19
CA CYS A 519 -11.75 19.47 1.46
C CYS A 519 -10.40 20.20 1.42
N GLY A 520 -9.69 20.08 0.30
CA GLY A 520 -8.40 20.72 0.12
C GLY A 520 -7.87 20.56 -1.31
N ILE A 521 -7.15 21.59 -1.76
CA ILE A 521 -6.42 21.61 -3.02
C ILE A 521 -4.94 21.60 -2.64
N MET A 522 -4.22 20.54 -3.04
CA MET A 522 -2.81 20.30 -2.68
C MET A 522 -1.94 20.50 -3.91
N GLU A 523 -1.05 21.47 -3.89
CA GLU A 523 -0.09 21.72 -4.96
C GLU A 523 1.18 20.92 -4.72
N HIS A 524 1.59 20.12 -5.71
CA HIS A 524 2.84 19.37 -5.65
C HIS A 524 4.05 20.28 -5.85
N ILE A 525 5.13 19.96 -5.14
CA ILE A 525 6.41 20.67 -5.27
C ILE A 525 7.18 20.13 -6.47
N GLU A 526 7.18 18.80 -6.66
CA GLU A 526 7.76 18.18 -7.83
C GLU A 526 6.86 18.38 -9.06
N GLU A 527 7.49 18.38 -10.23
CA GLU A 527 6.79 18.47 -11.52
C GLU A 527 5.95 17.22 -11.79
N ALA A 528 4.90 17.34 -12.59
CA ALA A 528 4.09 16.21 -13.04
C ALA A 528 4.96 15.12 -13.69
N GLY A 529 4.59 13.86 -13.45
CA GLY A 529 5.34 12.67 -13.89
C GLY A 529 6.07 11.94 -12.76
N ILE A 530 6.10 12.50 -11.55
CA ILE A 530 6.40 11.78 -10.31
C ILE A 530 5.05 11.40 -9.69
N HIS A 531 4.92 10.14 -9.26
CA HIS A 531 3.67 9.67 -8.65
C HIS A 531 3.26 10.56 -7.47
N SER A 532 1.98 10.94 -7.37
CA SER A 532 1.46 11.89 -6.36
C SER A 532 1.78 11.46 -4.91
N GLY A 533 1.80 10.15 -4.65
CA GLY A 533 2.21 9.59 -3.35
C GLY A 533 3.68 9.80 -3.01
N ASP A 534 4.54 10.01 -4.00
CA ASP A 534 5.99 10.19 -3.84
C ASP A 534 6.39 11.67 -3.88
N SER A 535 5.49 12.57 -4.28
CA SER A 535 5.71 14.01 -4.33
C SER A 535 5.46 14.66 -2.98
N ALA A 536 6.26 15.67 -2.65
CA ALA A 536 5.92 16.59 -1.59
C ALA A 536 4.77 17.51 -2.05
N CYS A 537 3.83 17.84 -1.18
CA CYS A 537 2.75 18.73 -1.54
C CYS A 537 2.40 19.74 -0.44
N SER A 538 1.94 20.90 -0.85
CA SER A 538 1.55 22.01 0.03
C SER A 538 0.04 22.18 0.09
N LEU A 539 -0.49 22.36 1.29
CA LEU A 539 -1.87 22.76 1.55
C LEU A 539 -1.89 23.94 2.52
N PRO A 540 -2.40 25.11 2.14
CA PRO A 540 -2.92 25.48 0.82
C PRO A 540 -1.83 25.52 -0.27
N PRO A 541 -2.23 25.62 -1.56
CA PRO A 541 -1.32 25.86 -2.67
C PRO A 541 -0.44 27.10 -2.46
N TYR A 542 0.82 27.03 -2.85
CA TYR A 542 1.81 28.08 -2.59
C TYR A 542 2.15 28.94 -3.82
N SER A 543 1.79 28.50 -5.01
CA SER A 543 2.10 29.23 -6.25
C SER A 543 0.90 29.47 -7.17
N LEU A 544 -0.22 28.77 -6.98
CA LEU A 544 -1.39 28.86 -7.84
C LEU A 544 -2.19 30.13 -7.61
N ASN A 545 -2.65 30.77 -8.70
CA ASN A 545 -3.48 31.95 -8.63
C ASN A 545 -4.96 31.63 -8.35
N ALA A 546 -5.73 32.66 -7.95
CA ALA A 546 -7.12 32.50 -7.56
C ALA A 546 -8.04 31.96 -8.69
N ALA A 547 -7.76 32.31 -9.96
CA ALA A 547 -8.54 31.84 -11.08
C ALA A 547 -8.35 30.34 -11.30
N THR A 548 -7.13 29.83 -11.22
CA THR A 548 -6.82 28.40 -11.29
C THR A 548 -7.44 27.63 -10.14
N LEU A 549 -7.38 28.15 -8.92
CA LEU A 549 -8.02 27.53 -7.75
C LEU A 549 -9.53 27.43 -7.90
N ALA A 550 -10.17 28.47 -8.43
CA ALA A 550 -11.61 28.44 -8.69
C ALA A 550 -11.98 27.42 -9.79
N GLU A 551 -11.15 27.26 -10.80
CA GLU A 551 -11.36 26.29 -11.87
C GLU A 551 -11.18 24.85 -11.37
N LEU A 552 -10.19 24.57 -10.53
CA LEU A 552 -9.99 23.26 -9.89
C LEU A 552 -11.19 22.89 -9.00
N ASP A 553 -11.68 23.83 -8.18
CA ASP A 553 -12.88 23.65 -7.36
C ASP A 553 -14.10 23.33 -8.21
N ARG A 554 -14.36 24.11 -9.27
CA ARG A 554 -15.47 23.91 -10.21
C ARG A 554 -15.43 22.53 -10.86
N GLN A 555 -14.28 22.16 -11.46
CA GLN A 555 -14.11 20.86 -12.14
C GLN A 555 -14.28 19.69 -11.17
N THR A 556 -13.74 19.79 -9.98
CA THR A 556 -13.88 18.75 -8.94
C THR A 556 -15.34 18.51 -8.58
N ARG A 557 -16.13 19.59 -8.37
CA ARG A 557 -17.56 19.48 -8.07
C ARG A 557 -18.35 18.88 -9.22
N GLU A 558 -18.08 19.29 -10.44
CA GLU A 558 -18.75 18.75 -11.63
C GLU A 558 -18.46 17.24 -11.81
N LEU A 559 -17.22 16.82 -11.61
CA LEU A 559 -16.84 15.41 -11.66
C LEU A 559 -17.54 14.59 -10.56
N ALA A 560 -17.57 15.09 -9.32
CA ALA A 560 -18.24 14.41 -8.21
C ALA A 560 -19.74 14.20 -8.48
N LEU A 561 -20.43 15.22 -9.00
CA LEU A 561 -21.85 15.14 -9.32
C LEU A 561 -22.11 14.23 -10.53
N ALA A 562 -21.29 14.30 -11.58
CA ALA A 562 -21.43 13.48 -12.78
C ALA A 562 -21.22 11.99 -12.51
N LEU A 563 -20.27 11.66 -11.63
CA LEU A 563 -20.01 10.31 -11.15
C LEU A 563 -20.94 9.87 -10.03
N LYS A 564 -21.86 10.75 -9.58
CA LYS A 564 -22.76 10.49 -8.45
C LYS A 564 -22.02 9.97 -7.21
N VAL A 565 -20.91 10.60 -6.89
CA VAL A 565 -20.06 10.19 -5.77
C VAL A 565 -20.83 10.29 -4.46
N VAL A 566 -20.72 9.26 -3.62
CA VAL A 566 -21.20 9.25 -2.24
C VAL A 566 -20.03 8.85 -1.34
N GLY A 567 -19.62 9.78 -0.48
CA GLY A 567 -18.43 9.64 0.36
C GLY A 567 -17.27 10.47 -0.16
N LEU A 568 -16.09 9.85 -0.33
CA LEU A 568 -14.84 10.50 -0.73
C LEU A 568 -14.55 10.35 -2.23
N MET A 569 -13.93 11.38 -2.78
CA MET A 569 -13.34 11.38 -4.11
C MET A 569 -12.02 12.16 -4.08
N ASN A 570 -11.02 11.65 -4.79
CA ASN A 570 -9.78 12.36 -5.10
C ASN A 570 -9.69 12.59 -6.60
N VAL A 571 -9.28 13.78 -7.02
CA VAL A 571 -9.01 14.13 -8.42
C VAL A 571 -7.58 14.59 -8.55
N GLN A 572 -6.87 14.04 -9.52
CA GLN A 572 -5.52 14.47 -9.89
C GLN A 572 -5.59 15.32 -11.15
N PHE A 573 -4.99 16.50 -11.07
CA PHE A 573 -4.91 17.45 -12.16
C PHE A 573 -3.46 17.79 -12.52
N ALA A 574 -3.24 18.16 -13.78
CA ALA A 574 -2.03 18.84 -14.20
C ALA A 574 -2.37 20.20 -14.78
N ILE A 575 -1.56 21.21 -14.46
CA ILE A 575 -1.71 22.57 -14.95
C ILE A 575 -0.55 22.88 -15.89
N LYS A 576 -0.86 23.18 -17.15
CA LYS A 576 0.11 23.49 -18.17
C LYS A 576 -0.34 24.71 -18.95
N ASP A 577 0.52 25.73 -19.02
CA ASP A 577 0.29 26.99 -19.75
C ASP A 577 -1.05 27.67 -19.41
N GLY A 578 -1.50 27.52 -18.14
CA GLY A 578 -2.76 28.05 -17.62
C GLY A 578 -3.98 27.16 -17.85
N ASP A 579 -3.85 26.06 -18.59
CA ASP A 579 -4.90 25.06 -18.79
C ASP A 579 -4.86 23.99 -17.70
N VAL A 580 -6.06 23.57 -17.24
CA VAL A 580 -6.24 22.50 -16.26
C VAL A 580 -6.61 21.20 -16.98
N TYR A 581 -5.84 20.16 -16.78
CA TYR A 581 -6.03 18.83 -17.35
C TYR A 581 -6.37 17.82 -16.26
N VAL A 582 -7.43 17.06 -16.44
CA VAL A 582 -7.77 15.93 -15.55
C VAL A 582 -6.86 14.76 -15.90
N LEU A 583 -6.11 14.26 -14.91
CA LEU A 583 -5.26 13.08 -15.09
C LEU A 583 -6.01 11.80 -14.67
N GLU A 584 -6.61 11.82 -13.47
CA GLU A 584 -7.24 10.65 -12.86
C GLU A 584 -8.30 11.09 -11.85
N VAL A 585 -9.36 10.29 -11.72
CA VAL A 585 -10.38 10.45 -10.68
C VAL A 585 -10.52 9.14 -9.92
N ASN A 586 -10.45 9.24 -8.60
CA ASN A 586 -10.58 8.12 -7.69
C ASN A 586 -11.79 8.34 -6.78
N PRO A 587 -12.99 7.77 -7.08
CA PRO A 587 -14.19 7.92 -6.24
C PRO A 587 -14.10 7.03 -4.99
N ARG A 588 -13.08 7.22 -4.19
CA ARG A 588 -12.73 6.49 -2.97
C ARG A 588 -11.82 7.31 -2.08
N ALA A 589 -11.49 6.79 -0.88
CA ALA A 589 -10.46 7.37 -0.04
C ALA A 589 -9.11 7.39 -0.79
N SER A 590 -8.38 8.47 -0.61
CA SER A 590 -7.02 8.68 -1.08
C SER A 590 -6.02 8.59 0.07
N ARG A 591 -4.74 8.53 -0.24
CA ARG A 591 -3.67 8.61 0.75
C ARG A 591 -3.59 9.98 1.42
N THR A 592 -4.05 11.03 0.76
CA THR A 592 -4.03 12.40 1.26
C THR A 592 -5.11 12.70 2.30
N VAL A 593 -6.11 11.83 2.46
CA VAL A 593 -7.22 12.03 3.42
C VAL A 593 -6.75 12.32 4.85
N PRO A 594 -5.82 11.55 5.46
CA PRO A 594 -5.34 11.86 6.80
C PRO A 594 -4.61 13.20 6.90
N PHE A 595 -3.82 13.54 5.88
CA PHE A 595 -3.12 14.82 5.78
C PHE A 595 -4.12 15.98 5.72
N VAL A 596 -5.05 15.96 4.77
CA VAL A 596 -6.05 17.00 4.60
C VAL A 596 -6.89 17.15 5.86
N ALA A 597 -7.38 16.03 6.43
CA ALA A 597 -8.19 16.05 7.66
C ALA A 597 -7.50 16.77 8.82
N LYS A 598 -6.19 16.49 9.01
CA LYS A 598 -5.39 17.14 10.05
C LYS A 598 -5.15 18.62 9.78
N VAL A 599 -4.87 18.99 8.52
CA VAL A 599 -4.59 20.38 8.13
C VAL A 599 -5.82 21.25 8.27
N ILE A 600 -7.01 20.79 7.86
CA ILE A 600 -8.26 21.57 7.96
C ILE A 600 -8.97 21.40 9.30
N GLY A 601 -8.50 20.50 10.16
CA GLY A 601 -9.13 20.23 11.46
C GLY A 601 -10.56 19.65 11.36
N LYS A 602 -10.85 18.87 10.30
CA LYS A 602 -12.17 18.25 10.08
C LYS A 602 -12.02 16.73 9.90
N PRO A 603 -12.86 15.92 10.56
CA PRO A 603 -12.79 14.47 10.47
C PRO A 603 -13.44 13.95 9.16
N ILE A 604 -12.82 14.24 8.01
CA ILE A 604 -13.44 14.02 6.69
C ILE A 604 -13.75 12.53 6.42
N ALA A 605 -12.96 11.60 6.93
CA ALA A 605 -13.24 10.16 6.80
C ALA A 605 -14.48 9.75 7.61
N ALA A 606 -14.65 10.29 8.82
CA ALA A 606 -15.86 10.08 9.65
C ALA A 606 -17.11 10.65 8.98
N ILE A 607 -17.02 11.88 8.47
CA ILE A 607 -18.13 12.53 7.73
C ILE A 607 -18.50 11.68 6.50
N ALA A 608 -17.52 11.22 5.74
CA ALA A 608 -17.75 10.36 4.58
C ALA A 608 -18.48 9.07 4.95
N ALA A 609 -18.10 8.42 6.06
CA ALA A 609 -18.75 7.19 6.53
C ALA A 609 -20.22 7.42 6.87
N GLU A 610 -20.54 8.49 7.59
CA GLU A 610 -21.92 8.84 7.91
C GLU A 610 -22.73 9.21 6.65
N VAL A 611 -22.11 9.88 5.66
CA VAL A 611 -22.73 10.16 4.35
C VAL A 611 -23.04 8.87 3.60
N MET A 612 -22.11 7.92 3.56
CA MET A 612 -22.31 6.60 2.96
C MET A 612 -23.45 5.84 3.66
N ALA A 613 -23.61 6.01 4.97
CA ALA A 613 -24.71 5.43 5.72
C ALA A 613 -26.07 6.16 5.50
N GLY A 614 -26.09 7.26 4.74
CA GLY A 614 -27.30 7.97 4.30
C GLY A 614 -27.56 9.32 4.95
N LYS A 615 -26.63 9.86 5.74
CA LYS A 615 -26.75 11.21 6.32
C LYS A 615 -26.42 12.25 5.25
N PRO A 616 -27.28 13.25 4.97
CA PRO A 616 -26.99 14.24 3.95
C PRO A 616 -25.79 15.12 4.31
N LEU A 617 -24.97 15.47 3.32
CA LEU A 617 -23.77 16.29 3.52
C LEU A 617 -24.11 17.67 4.12
N ALA A 618 -25.24 18.24 3.73
CA ALA A 618 -25.75 19.51 4.28
C ALA A 618 -25.96 19.49 5.81
N ALA A 619 -26.22 18.31 6.41
CA ALA A 619 -26.40 18.19 7.85
C ALA A 619 -25.15 18.49 8.68
N PHE A 620 -23.96 18.46 8.07
CA PHE A 620 -22.70 18.78 8.73
C PHE A 620 -22.36 20.29 8.72
N ALA A 621 -23.15 21.10 8.01
CA ALA A 621 -22.95 22.56 7.91
C ALA A 621 -21.49 22.97 7.63
N LEU A 622 -20.82 22.25 6.73
CA LEU A 622 -19.42 22.46 6.42
C LEU A 622 -19.20 23.82 5.76
N LYS A 623 -18.22 24.56 6.25
CA LYS A 623 -17.78 25.83 5.64
C LYS A 623 -16.47 25.59 4.88
N PRO A 624 -16.24 26.31 3.76
CA PRO A 624 -14.95 26.24 3.05
C PRO A 624 -13.76 26.42 4.01
N PRO A 625 -12.67 25.66 3.85
CA PRO A 625 -11.53 25.79 4.73
C PRO A 625 -10.87 27.16 4.58
N THR A 626 -10.47 27.74 5.70
CA THR A 626 -9.68 28.97 5.74
C THR A 626 -8.35 28.68 6.44
N PHE A 627 -7.25 29.09 5.82
CA PHE A 627 -5.91 28.75 6.30
C PHE A 627 -5.23 29.98 6.90
N LYS A 628 -4.68 29.83 8.11
CA LYS A 628 -3.74 30.74 8.75
C LYS A 628 -2.34 30.12 8.86
N HIS A 629 -2.20 28.92 8.33
CA HIS A 629 -0.99 28.10 8.33
C HIS A 629 -0.83 27.43 6.98
N VAL A 630 0.34 26.90 6.75
CA VAL A 630 0.70 26.04 5.61
C VAL A 630 1.18 24.73 6.16
N ALA A 631 0.74 23.63 5.54
CA ALA A 631 1.27 22.31 5.80
C ALA A 631 1.92 21.75 4.55
N VAL A 632 3.02 21.04 4.73
CA VAL A 632 3.73 20.33 3.67
C VAL A 632 3.77 18.85 4.02
N LYS A 633 3.25 18.00 3.12
CA LYS A 633 3.41 16.55 3.16
C LYS A 633 4.73 16.20 2.49
N GLU A 634 5.50 15.30 3.07
CA GLU A 634 6.72 14.75 2.50
C GLU A 634 6.69 13.23 2.52
N ALA A 635 7.16 12.59 1.45
CA ALA A 635 7.17 11.14 1.32
C ALA A 635 8.39 10.51 2.03
N VAL A 636 8.20 9.30 2.57
CA VAL A 636 9.28 8.51 3.18
C VAL A 636 9.57 7.29 2.32
N PHE A 637 10.84 7.08 1.97
CA PHE A 637 11.27 6.06 1.04
C PHE A 637 12.09 4.95 1.70
N PRO A 638 11.90 3.68 1.29
CA PRO A 638 12.63 2.54 1.82
C PRO A 638 13.93 2.24 1.07
N PHE A 639 14.47 3.15 0.26
CA PHE A 639 15.62 2.87 -0.62
C PHE A 639 16.84 2.32 0.11
N ALA A 640 17.08 2.72 1.37
CA ALA A 640 18.17 2.18 2.19
C ALA A 640 18.07 0.66 2.42
N ARG A 641 16.87 0.07 2.32
CA ARG A 641 16.65 -1.39 2.45
C ARG A 641 17.00 -2.16 1.18
N PHE A 642 17.17 -1.47 0.04
CA PHE A 642 17.41 -2.05 -1.28
C PHE A 642 18.73 -1.54 -1.87
N PRO A 643 19.89 -2.03 -1.37
CA PRO A 643 21.20 -1.60 -1.86
C PRO A 643 21.34 -1.81 -3.38
N GLY A 644 21.87 -0.82 -4.08
CA GLY A 644 22.09 -0.89 -5.54
C GLY A 644 20.95 -0.37 -6.40
N VAL A 645 19.78 -0.10 -5.83
CA VAL A 645 18.65 0.51 -6.55
C VAL A 645 18.92 2.00 -6.78
N ASP A 646 18.46 2.52 -7.90
CA ASP A 646 18.46 3.95 -8.19
C ASP A 646 17.29 4.62 -7.45
N PRO A 647 17.52 5.63 -6.58
CA PRO A 647 16.47 6.32 -5.87
C PRO A 647 15.70 7.36 -6.71
N ILE A 648 15.82 7.31 -8.04
CA ILE A 648 15.06 8.22 -8.88
C ILE A 648 13.58 7.96 -8.78
N LEU A 649 12.81 9.03 -8.70
CA LEU A 649 11.36 9.00 -8.70
C LEU A 649 10.80 9.06 -10.13
N GLY A 650 9.59 8.58 -10.29
CA GLY A 650 8.89 8.53 -11.56
C GLY A 650 7.41 8.25 -11.35
N PRO A 651 6.68 7.87 -12.40
CA PRO A 651 5.24 7.68 -12.32
C PRO A 651 4.82 6.42 -11.53
N GLU A 652 5.76 5.54 -11.19
CA GLU A 652 5.50 4.39 -10.32
C GLU A 652 5.86 4.72 -8.87
N MET A 653 4.89 4.55 -7.96
CA MET A 653 5.05 4.82 -6.54
C MET A 653 6.08 3.93 -5.85
N ARG A 654 6.91 4.52 -4.97
CA ARG A 654 7.99 3.86 -4.21
C ARG A 654 8.01 4.16 -2.72
N SER A 655 7.25 5.17 -2.25
CA SER A 655 7.17 5.54 -0.85
C SER A 655 6.44 4.48 0.00
N THR A 656 6.81 4.41 1.28
CA THR A 656 6.20 3.51 2.28
C THR A 656 5.37 4.24 3.31
N GLY A 657 5.41 5.55 3.35
CA GLY A 657 4.68 6.39 4.28
C GLY A 657 4.94 7.85 4.00
N GLU A 658 4.38 8.72 4.84
CA GLU A 658 4.48 10.17 4.70
C GLU A 658 4.57 10.86 6.05
N VAL A 659 5.11 12.07 6.06
CA VAL A 659 5.20 12.95 7.22
C VAL A 659 4.62 14.31 6.86
N MET A 660 4.31 15.11 7.89
CA MET A 660 3.76 16.45 7.73
C MET A 660 4.59 17.46 8.50
N GLY A 661 5.01 18.54 7.80
CA GLY A 661 5.47 19.77 8.43
C GLY A 661 4.37 20.83 8.40
N ILE A 662 4.19 21.58 9.49
CA ILE A 662 3.19 22.64 9.58
C ILE A 662 3.79 23.89 10.23
N ASP A 663 3.54 25.06 9.63
CA ASP A 663 3.96 26.36 10.15
C ASP A 663 3.06 27.47 9.61
N SER A 664 3.35 28.70 10.01
CA SER A 664 2.69 29.91 9.49
C SER A 664 3.05 30.25 8.03
N ASP A 665 4.17 29.73 7.53
CA ASP A 665 4.63 29.93 6.15
C ASP A 665 5.17 28.66 5.52
N PHE A 666 5.20 28.64 4.18
CA PHE A 666 5.64 27.51 3.38
C PHE A 666 7.08 27.07 3.66
N ALA A 667 8.01 27.99 3.80
CA ALA A 667 9.43 27.66 3.92
C ALA A 667 9.71 26.90 5.23
N MET A 668 9.15 27.34 6.35
CA MET A 668 9.28 26.64 7.64
C MET A 668 8.47 25.35 7.70
N ALA A 669 7.29 25.29 7.07
CA ALA A 669 6.54 24.04 6.94
C ALA A 669 7.32 22.99 6.14
N PHE A 670 8.00 23.40 5.06
CA PHE A 670 8.88 22.55 4.27
C PHE A 670 10.09 22.08 5.08
N VAL A 671 10.75 22.96 5.86
CA VAL A 671 11.83 22.56 6.78
C VAL A 671 11.37 21.44 7.71
N LYS A 672 10.20 21.60 8.33
CA LYS A 672 9.65 20.63 9.28
C LYS A 672 9.31 19.30 8.59
N SER A 673 8.83 19.32 7.36
CA SER A 673 8.58 18.10 6.59
C SER A 673 9.87 17.35 6.25
N GLN A 674 10.94 18.07 5.87
CA GLN A 674 12.26 17.49 5.62
C GLN A 674 12.83 16.85 6.90
N LEU A 675 12.78 17.54 8.04
CA LEU A 675 13.20 16.98 9.32
C LEU A 675 12.38 15.74 9.70
N GLY A 676 11.06 15.78 9.49
CA GLY A 676 10.17 14.66 9.75
C GLY A 676 10.48 13.42 8.89
N SER A 677 10.94 13.61 7.65
CA SER A 677 11.40 12.53 6.76
C SER A 677 12.82 12.04 7.06
N GLY A 678 13.51 12.66 8.04
CA GLY A 678 14.89 12.33 8.41
C GLY A 678 15.96 13.05 7.59
N GLN A 679 15.57 14.05 6.81
CA GLN A 679 16.50 14.91 6.04
C GLN A 679 16.90 16.13 6.87
N VAL A 680 18.21 16.33 7.04
CA VAL A 680 18.76 17.53 7.71
C VAL A 680 19.31 18.47 6.66
N LEU A 681 18.72 19.66 6.55
CA LEU A 681 19.15 20.65 5.59
C LEU A 681 20.47 21.34 6.06
N PRO A 682 21.46 21.49 5.17
CA PRO A 682 22.74 22.11 5.53
C PRO A 682 22.57 23.63 5.75
N MET A 683 23.29 24.15 6.74
CA MET A 683 23.32 25.60 7.04
C MET A 683 24.48 26.31 6.32
N ASP A 684 25.46 25.57 5.88
CA ASP A 684 26.64 26.03 5.14
C ASP A 684 27.25 24.86 4.34
N GLY A 685 28.37 25.09 3.67
CA GLY A 685 29.08 24.03 2.94
C GLY A 685 29.03 24.22 1.43
N THR A 686 29.10 23.10 0.70
CA THR A 686 29.22 23.10 -0.77
C THR A 686 27.98 22.54 -1.41
N VAL A 687 27.46 23.21 -2.43
CA VAL A 687 26.34 22.76 -3.26
C VAL A 687 26.86 22.31 -4.62
N PHE A 688 26.52 21.07 -5.01
CA PHE A 688 26.77 20.57 -6.36
C PHE A 688 25.59 20.77 -7.27
N ILE A 689 25.84 21.30 -8.48
CA ILE A 689 24.81 21.63 -9.46
C ILE A 689 25.11 20.99 -10.80
N SER A 690 24.20 20.19 -11.28
CA SER A 690 24.24 19.58 -12.62
C SER A 690 22.84 19.49 -13.18
N VAL A 691 22.46 20.40 -14.05
CA VAL A 691 21.10 20.52 -14.56
C VAL A 691 21.05 20.36 -16.08
N LYS A 692 19.93 19.86 -16.60
CA LYS A 692 19.63 19.77 -18.04
C LYS A 692 19.57 21.19 -18.66
N ASP A 693 19.71 21.28 -19.97
CA ASP A 693 19.82 22.59 -20.65
C ASP A 693 18.59 23.48 -20.47
N SER A 694 17.37 22.90 -20.50
CA SER A 694 16.11 23.63 -20.28
C SER A 694 15.96 24.23 -18.87
N ASP A 695 16.68 23.70 -17.89
CA ASP A 695 16.60 24.13 -16.49
C ASP A 695 17.65 25.18 -16.09
N LYS A 696 18.62 25.43 -16.96
CA LYS A 696 19.76 26.30 -16.64
C LYS A 696 19.35 27.70 -16.24
N ASP A 697 18.41 28.32 -16.96
CA ASP A 697 17.93 29.66 -16.62
C ASP A 697 17.14 29.68 -15.32
N ARG A 698 16.32 28.63 -15.08
CA ARG A 698 15.45 28.51 -13.92
C ARG A 698 16.24 28.30 -12.61
N VAL A 699 17.42 27.64 -12.66
CA VAL A 699 18.24 27.36 -11.49
C VAL A 699 19.11 28.55 -11.05
N VAL A 700 19.30 29.57 -11.89
CA VAL A 700 20.14 30.75 -11.59
C VAL A 700 19.71 31.47 -10.31
N ALA A 701 18.42 31.73 -10.15
CA ALA A 701 17.90 32.45 -9.00
C ALA A 701 18.15 31.72 -7.66
N PRO A 702 17.76 30.44 -7.46
CA PRO A 702 18.04 29.72 -6.22
C PRO A 702 19.54 29.54 -5.96
N VAL A 703 20.37 29.35 -6.97
CA VAL A 703 21.84 29.24 -6.80
C VAL A 703 22.45 30.55 -6.35
N ARG A 704 22.01 31.69 -6.91
CA ARG A 704 22.46 33.03 -6.45
C ARG A 704 22.09 33.28 -4.99
N GLU A 705 20.90 32.83 -4.56
CA GLU A 705 20.52 32.93 -3.15
C GLU A 705 21.43 32.08 -2.25
N LEU A 706 21.78 30.87 -2.66
CA LEU A 706 22.70 29.99 -1.91
C LEU A 706 24.11 30.60 -1.84
N GLU A 707 24.63 31.13 -2.94
CA GLU A 707 25.90 31.87 -2.96
C GLU A 707 25.87 33.04 -1.98
N ALA A 708 24.79 33.85 -2.01
CA ALA A 708 24.62 35.00 -1.09
C ALA A 708 24.50 34.54 0.37
N MET A 709 24.04 33.35 0.66
CA MET A 709 24.01 32.74 1.99
C MET A 709 25.35 32.14 2.43
N GLY A 710 26.39 32.19 1.58
CA GLY A 710 27.74 31.72 1.90
C GLY A 710 28.05 30.28 1.47
N PHE A 711 27.20 29.63 0.67
CA PHE A 711 27.51 28.33 0.13
C PHE A 711 28.55 28.42 -1.00
N LYS A 712 29.49 27.48 -1.02
CA LYS A 712 30.36 27.26 -2.16
C LYS A 712 29.63 26.53 -3.27
N ILE A 713 29.74 27.01 -4.51
CA ILE A 713 29.05 26.40 -5.66
C ILE A 713 30.07 25.62 -6.50
N ILE A 714 29.79 24.34 -6.75
CA ILE A 714 30.53 23.51 -7.68
C ILE A 714 29.56 22.96 -8.73
N ALA A 715 29.99 22.86 -9.98
CA ALA A 715 29.08 22.41 -11.04
C ALA A 715 29.82 21.65 -12.16
N THR A 716 29.06 20.87 -12.95
CA THR A 716 29.54 20.31 -14.21
C THR A 716 29.86 21.41 -15.21
N ARG A 717 30.79 21.17 -16.11
CA ARG A 717 31.36 22.20 -17.03
C ARG A 717 30.31 23.02 -17.79
N GLY A 718 29.22 22.36 -18.27
CA GLY A 718 28.16 23.04 -18.98
C GLY A 718 27.33 23.96 -18.08
N THR A 719 26.96 23.49 -16.89
CA THR A 719 26.24 24.26 -15.89
C THR A 719 27.09 25.40 -15.34
N LYS A 720 28.38 25.14 -15.04
CA LYS A 720 29.33 26.16 -14.60
C LYS A 720 29.37 27.36 -15.54
N ARG A 721 29.61 27.10 -16.87
CA ARG A 721 29.67 28.20 -17.87
C ARG A 721 28.43 29.07 -17.84
N HIS A 722 27.24 28.46 -17.65
CA HIS A 722 25.98 29.17 -17.60
C HIS A 722 25.88 30.01 -16.31
N LEU A 723 26.23 29.46 -15.17
CA LEU A 723 26.23 30.16 -13.88
C LEU A 723 27.20 31.33 -13.87
N GLU A 724 28.45 31.18 -14.37
CA GLU A 724 29.43 32.24 -14.49
C GLU A 724 28.97 33.35 -15.45
N ALA A 725 28.32 33.02 -16.57
CA ALA A 725 27.74 34.00 -17.48
C ALA A 725 26.63 34.86 -16.80
N ASN A 726 26.00 34.31 -15.74
CA ASN A 726 25.03 34.99 -14.90
C ASN A 726 25.65 35.63 -13.62
N GLY A 727 26.98 35.70 -13.51
CA GLY A 727 27.69 36.38 -12.43
C GLY A 727 27.77 35.59 -11.11
N ILE A 728 27.61 34.27 -11.15
CA ILE A 728 27.72 33.39 -9.97
C ILE A 728 29.09 32.74 -9.96
N ALA A 729 29.83 32.83 -8.88
CA ALA A 729 31.14 32.20 -8.74
C ALA A 729 31.01 30.68 -8.58
N CYS A 730 31.66 29.94 -9.44
CA CYS A 730 31.46 28.50 -9.51
C CYS A 730 32.74 27.73 -9.89
N GLU A 731 33.08 26.69 -9.14
CA GLU A 731 34.17 25.76 -9.48
C GLU A 731 33.69 24.61 -10.37
N ALA A 732 34.59 24.15 -11.27
CA ALA A 732 34.27 22.99 -12.09
C ALA A 732 34.56 21.68 -11.37
N ILE A 733 33.69 20.67 -11.56
CA ILE A 733 33.94 19.29 -11.15
C ILE A 733 33.58 18.33 -12.29
N ASN A 734 34.34 17.25 -12.41
CA ASN A 734 34.08 16.23 -13.42
C ASN A 734 32.82 15.43 -13.12
N LYS A 735 32.10 15.03 -14.18
CA LYS A 735 31.11 13.95 -14.10
C LYS A 735 31.82 12.61 -13.84
N VAL A 736 31.04 11.60 -13.42
CA VAL A 736 31.58 10.27 -13.06
C VAL A 736 32.42 9.65 -14.19
N LEU A 737 31.99 9.82 -15.43
CA LEU A 737 32.66 9.25 -16.62
C LEU A 737 33.73 10.15 -17.24
N GLU A 738 33.97 11.34 -16.69
CA GLU A 738 34.95 12.32 -17.24
C GLU A 738 36.35 12.21 -16.61
N GLY A 739 36.53 11.29 -15.65
CA GLY A 739 37.81 11.08 -14.97
C GLY A 739 37.80 11.57 -13.51
N ARG A 740 38.83 11.19 -12.74
CA ARG A 740 39.00 11.54 -11.32
C ARG A 740 39.93 12.74 -11.14
N PRO A 741 39.72 13.56 -10.08
CA PRO A 741 38.59 13.48 -9.13
C PRO A 741 37.27 13.90 -9.77
N HIS A 742 36.19 13.22 -9.42
CA HIS A 742 34.83 13.50 -9.87
C HIS A 742 33.86 13.71 -8.71
N ILE A 743 32.65 14.08 -9.00
CA ILE A 743 31.63 14.45 -7.99
C ILE A 743 31.40 13.36 -6.92
N VAL A 744 31.38 12.09 -7.29
CA VAL A 744 31.21 10.97 -6.33
C VAL A 744 32.39 10.87 -5.36
N ASP A 745 33.63 11.18 -5.82
CA ASP A 745 34.78 11.24 -4.92
C ASP A 745 34.61 12.38 -3.89
N ALA A 746 34.21 13.57 -4.33
CA ALA A 746 33.96 14.71 -3.44
C ALA A 746 32.82 14.42 -2.43
N MET A 747 31.75 13.76 -2.87
CA MET A 747 30.65 13.37 -1.96
C MET A 747 31.11 12.37 -0.90
N LYS A 748 31.90 11.36 -1.27
CA LYS A 748 32.46 10.37 -0.34
C LYS A 748 33.46 10.97 0.66
N ASN A 749 34.17 12.01 0.26
CA ASN A 749 35.08 12.76 1.13
C ASN A 749 34.34 13.69 2.11
N GLY A 750 33.04 13.89 1.95
CA GLY A 750 32.29 14.84 2.76
C GLY A 750 32.40 16.30 2.31
N ASP A 751 32.89 16.54 1.09
CA ASP A 751 33.08 17.90 0.55
C ASP A 751 31.79 18.50 -0.02
N VAL A 752 30.69 17.73 -0.16
CA VAL A 752 29.39 18.13 -0.76
C VAL A 752 28.27 17.95 0.25
N HIS A 753 27.45 18.98 0.43
CA HIS A 753 26.39 19.04 1.45
C HIS A 753 24.99 19.15 0.89
N LEU A 754 24.84 19.53 -0.38
CA LEU A 754 23.56 19.64 -1.09
C LEU A 754 23.76 19.35 -2.57
N VAL A 755 22.78 18.68 -3.20
CA VAL A 755 22.86 18.28 -4.61
C VAL A 755 21.61 18.71 -5.36
N PHE A 756 21.81 19.45 -6.48
CA PHE A 756 20.80 19.71 -7.51
C PHE A 756 21.21 18.99 -8.78
N ASN A 757 20.44 17.94 -9.14
CA ASN A 757 20.75 17.11 -10.30
C ASN A 757 19.50 16.80 -11.12
N THR A 758 19.20 17.67 -12.10
CA THR A 758 18.11 17.42 -13.06
C THR A 758 18.66 16.72 -14.31
N THR A 759 17.92 15.77 -14.83
CA THR A 759 18.35 14.93 -15.95
C THR A 759 17.22 14.76 -16.98
N GLU A 760 17.59 14.54 -18.24
CA GLU A 760 16.65 14.25 -19.31
C GLU A 760 17.19 13.14 -20.21
N GLY A 761 16.34 12.14 -20.48
CA GLY A 761 16.66 10.98 -21.30
C GLY A 761 17.50 9.91 -20.60
N ALA A 762 17.43 8.69 -21.13
CA ALA A 762 17.97 7.49 -20.49
C ALA A 762 19.49 7.54 -20.22
N LYS A 763 20.27 8.18 -21.10
CA LYS A 763 21.72 8.31 -20.94
C LYS A 763 22.08 9.21 -19.76
N ALA A 764 21.48 10.39 -19.65
CA ALA A 764 21.75 11.33 -18.55
C ALA A 764 21.28 10.75 -17.20
N LEU A 765 20.18 10.01 -17.20
CA LEU A 765 19.72 9.26 -16.05
C LEU A 765 20.73 8.21 -15.58
N ALA A 766 21.26 7.41 -16.50
CA ALA A 766 22.27 6.39 -16.19
C ALA A 766 23.56 7.02 -15.66
N ASP A 767 24.03 8.09 -16.30
CA ASP A 767 25.27 8.81 -15.91
C ASP A 767 25.17 9.45 -14.51
N SER A 768 23.97 9.79 -14.06
CA SER A 768 23.72 10.41 -12.74
C SER A 768 23.35 9.41 -11.64
N LYS A 769 23.20 8.12 -11.95
CA LYS A 769 22.80 7.08 -10.99
C LYS A 769 23.72 7.00 -9.77
N ASP A 770 25.03 7.03 -9.99
CA ASP A 770 26.01 6.92 -8.90
C ASP A 770 26.00 8.19 -8.01
N ILE A 771 25.66 9.35 -8.53
CA ILE A 771 25.49 10.59 -7.78
C ILE A 771 24.33 10.42 -6.82
N ARG A 772 23.15 10.02 -7.29
CA ARG A 772 21.95 9.83 -6.47
C ARG A 772 22.14 8.74 -5.40
N ARG A 773 22.77 7.60 -5.77
CA ARG A 773 23.09 6.53 -4.81
C ARG A 773 24.05 6.99 -3.72
N THR A 774 25.08 7.74 -4.09
CA THR A 774 26.05 8.27 -3.13
C THR A 774 25.39 9.30 -2.21
N ALA A 775 24.54 10.18 -2.74
CA ALA A 775 23.78 11.13 -1.93
C ALA A 775 22.93 10.40 -0.87
N LEU A 776 22.20 9.36 -1.29
CA LEU A 776 21.40 8.55 -0.37
C LEU A 776 22.25 7.87 0.72
N LEU A 777 23.36 7.24 0.35
CA LEU A 777 24.23 6.50 1.28
C LEU A 777 24.93 7.42 2.30
N HIS A 778 25.23 8.63 1.91
CA HIS A 778 25.90 9.64 2.76
C HIS A 778 24.94 10.65 3.37
N HIS A 779 23.63 10.42 3.26
CA HIS A 779 22.56 11.29 3.79
C HIS A 779 22.69 12.75 3.31
N ILE A 780 23.13 12.95 2.07
CA ILE A 780 23.23 14.28 1.46
C ILE A 780 21.87 14.61 0.83
N PRO A 781 21.21 15.71 1.22
CA PRO A 781 19.97 16.13 0.57
C PRO A 781 20.18 16.34 -0.93
N TYR A 782 19.31 15.76 -1.76
CA TYR A 782 19.39 15.87 -3.21
C TYR A 782 18.01 16.13 -3.81
N TYR A 783 17.99 16.99 -4.81
CA TYR A 783 16.77 17.40 -5.50
C TYR A 783 16.94 17.19 -7.00
N THR A 784 15.96 16.54 -7.60
CA THR A 784 15.97 16.14 -9.02
C THR A 784 15.12 17.06 -9.91
N THR A 785 14.48 18.09 -9.29
CA THR A 785 13.67 19.10 -9.97
C THR A 785 14.10 20.51 -9.59
N VAL A 786 13.86 21.48 -10.48
CA VAL A 786 14.12 22.89 -10.17
C VAL A 786 13.16 23.41 -9.08
N ALA A 787 11.91 22.93 -9.09
CA ALA A 787 10.95 23.31 -8.06
C ALA A 787 11.40 22.88 -6.66
N GLY A 788 11.91 21.65 -6.52
CA GLY A 788 12.55 21.16 -5.28
C GLY A 788 13.77 22.00 -4.88
N ALA A 789 14.63 22.36 -5.84
CA ALA A 789 15.79 23.23 -5.59
C ALA A 789 15.35 24.62 -5.08
N VAL A 790 14.29 25.20 -5.63
CA VAL A 790 13.71 26.47 -5.16
C VAL A 790 13.14 26.32 -3.75
N ALA A 791 12.36 25.26 -3.49
CA ALA A 791 11.75 25.02 -2.19
C ALA A 791 12.81 24.89 -1.08
N VAL A 792 13.86 24.07 -1.30
CA VAL A 792 14.93 23.88 -0.32
C VAL A 792 15.76 25.14 -0.12
N THR A 793 16.00 25.93 -1.16
CA THR A 793 16.72 27.21 -1.03
C THR A 793 15.95 28.18 -0.14
N ARG A 794 14.63 28.29 -0.33
CA ARG A 794 13.75 29.09 0.55
C ARG A 794 13.77 28.57 1.99
N ALA A 795 13.74 27.25 2.16
CA ALA A 795 13.81 26.59 3.46
C ALA A 795 15.12 26.90 4.21
N ILE A 796 16.28 26.77 3.55
CA ILE A 796 17.59 27.09 4.13
C ILE A 796 17.65 28.59 4.51
N ARG A 797 17.13 29.48 3.67
CA ARG A 797 17.04 30.89 3.97
C ARG A 797 16.21 31.16 5.23
N ALA A 798 15.05 30.53 5.35
CA ALA A 798 14.18 30.66 6.52
C ALA A 798 14.87 30.15 7.80
N LEU A 799 15.57 29.01 7.73
CA LEU A 799 16.34 28.45 8.83
C LEU A 799 17.48 29.41 9.29
N LYS A 800 18.15 30.04 8.35
CA LYS A 800 19.22 31.02 8.68
C LYS A 800 18.66 32.31 9.31
N ALA A 801 17.45 32.70 8.94
CA ALA A 801 16.80 33.93 9.42
C ALA A 801 16.09 33.77 10.76
N GLY A 802 15.71 32.54 11.17
CA GLY A 802 14.91 32.30 12.35
C GLY A 802 15.24 31.01 13.09
N THR A 803 14.56 30.79 14.21
CA THR A 803 14.63 29.55 14.99
C THR A 803 13.38 28.69 14.74
N LEU A 804 13.58 27.38 14.71
CA LEU A 804 12.50 26.42 14.61
C LEU A 804 11.51 26.57 15.78
N GLN A 805 10.27 26.89 15.49
CA GLN A 805 9.20 27.00 16.48
C GLN A 805 8.45 25.67 16.58
N VAL A 806 8.15 25.24 17.81
CA VAL A 806 7.35 24.06 18.09
C VAL A 806 6.03 24.47 18.70
N ALA A 807 4.92 23.96 18.15
CA ALA A 807 3.58 24.21 18.64
C ALA A 807 2.72 22.94 18.53
N PRO A 808 1.71 22.77 19.41
CA PRO A 808 0.75 21.68 19.27
C PRO A 808 -0.02 21.80 17.97
N LEU A 809 -0.33 20.69 17.30
CA LEU A 809 -1.14 20.67 16.07
C LEU A 809 -2.48 21.40 16.27
N GLN A 810 -3.11 21.20 17.44
CA GLN A 810 -4.38 21.83 17.80
C GLN A 810 -4.34 23.36 17.78
N SER A 811 -3.19 23.97 18.02
CA SER A 811 -3.04 25.44 17.97
C SER A 811 -3.15 26.01 16.56
N PHE A 812 -2.91 25.21 15.53
CA PHE A 812 -3.06 25.59 14.13
C PHE A 812 -4.50 25.46 13.63
N VAL A 813 -5.26 24.46 14.14
CA VAL A 813 -6.58 24.07 13.61
C VAL A 813 -7.76 24.51 14.48
N ASN A 814 -7.55 24.71 15.79
CA ASN A 814 -8.60 25.12 16.75
C ASN A 814 -8.66 26.64 16.90
N HIS A 815 -8.80 27.38 15.81
CA HIS A 815 -9.21 28.77 15.92
C HIS A 815 -10.76 28.82 15.89
N PRO A 816 -11.43 29.33 16.94
CA PRO A 816 -12.85 29.64 16.83
C PRO A 816 -13.03 30.62 15.67
N SER A 817 -13.80 30.21 14.65
CA SER A 817 -14.23 31.01 13.51
C SER A 817 -15.16 32.13 13.93
#